data_4d589abf334db516a183d98584b18bf4
#
_entry.id   4d589abf334db516a183d98584b18bf4
#
_cell.length_a   1.000
_cell.length_b   1.000
_cell.length_c   1.000
_cell.angle_alpha   90.00
_cell.angle_beta   90.00
_cell.angle_gamma   90.00
#
_symmetry.space_group_name_H-M   'P 1'
#
loop_
_entity.id
_entity.type
_entity.pdbx_description
1 polymer ?
#
loop_
_entity_poly.entity_id
_entity_poly.type
_entity_poly.pdbx_seq_one_letter_code
_entity_poly.pdbx_strand_id
1 'polypeptide(L)'
;MPSLPGLDEVLSAVAEDFPNPAYDLALLAEKFAGFAKPEMNTDEQLTALLKAAVELTTPEAPDWEFIAARLLDFQLNRQLVAQAEAKGLHSFADKVRYLTDEGLYGDYILAHYTADELEEAARFLRPERNRLFNYSGLDLLSKRYLIRTRAHEPIESVQEMYLGIALHLAMKERAGAGPSEQRAHRLQWVQRFYDMLSRLEVTMATPTLSNARKPYHQLSSCFIDTVPDSLEGIYRSLDTFALVSKFGGGMGMYFGKVRATGSDIRGFQGVAGGVIRWMKLVNDTAVAVDQLGMRQGAVAVYLDVWHKDLPEFLQLRLNNGDDRMKAHDIFPAVCYPDLFWRMAKEDLNQPWHLFCPHEIQSVKGYCLEDFYGEEWERRYHDCVADERLSRRTLTLKDIVRLVLRSAVETGTPFTFNRDTVNRANPNAHRGIIYCSNLCTEIAQNMSAAETVSSEIRTTDDSKICTEEGDVVVVKTVRPGDLVVCNLASLSLGHLPLEDEQQLQEKVATVVRALDNVIDLNLYPVPYAEITNQRYRSIGLGVSGYHHALALRGIRWESEAHLRFMDEVFERINYAAIQASTELAREKGSYAYFEGSDWQTGAYFTKRGYTSEAWQQLAARVAKQGLRNAYLLAVAPTSSTSILAGTTAGIDPVMKRFYLEEKKGAMLPRVAPALNDRTYWLYKGAYLIDQTWSIRAAGLRQRHVDQAQSLNLYITHEYTLRGVLNLYLLAWECGVKTVYYVRSQALEVEECESCSS
;
A
#
# COMPACT_ATOMS: atom_id res chain seq x y z
N MET A 1 -4.17 32.71 -28.66
CA MET A 1 -3.13 31.72 -28.24
C MET A 1 -1.80 32.44 -28.01
N PRO A 2 -0.99 32.05 -27.03
CA PRO A 2 0.35 32.58 -26.85
C PRO A 2 1.23 32.23 -28.04
N SER A 3 2.07 33.20 -28.49
CA SER A 3 3.06 32.93 -29.55
C SER A 3 4.37 32.47 -28.89
N LEU A 4 4.59 31.15 -28.83
CA LEU A 4 5.72 30.54 -28.16
C LEU A 4 6.44 29.54 -29.11
N PRO A 5 7.76 29.53 -29.17
CA PRO A 5 8.49 28.53 -29.95
C PRO A 5 8.14 27.11 -29.56
N GLY A 6 7.73 26.28 -30.53
CA GLY A 6 7.35 24.88 -30.34
C GLY A 6 5.91 24.64 -29.88
N LEU A 7 5.16 25.65 -29.47
CA LEU A 7 3.77 25.49 -29.06
C LEU A 7 2.86 25.12 -30.24
N ASP A 8 3.07 25.73 -31.39
CA ASP A 8 2.29 25.47 -32.60
C ASP A 8 2.43 24.02 -33.09
N GLU A 9 3.60 23.40 -32.87
CA GLU A 9 3.83 21.97 -33.17
C GLU A 9 3.00 21.08 -32.21
N VAL A 10 2.98 21.41 -30.92
CA VAL A 10 2.17 20.69 -29.93
C VAL A 10 0.67 20.81 -30.23
N LEU A 11 0.20 22.02 -30.57
CA LEU A 11 -1.19 22.26 -30.91
C LEU A 11 -1.60 21.55 -32.20
N SER A 12 -0.72 21.52 -33.21
CA SER A 12 -0.93 20.77 -34.45
C SER A 12 -1.08 19.27 -34.18
N ALA A 13 -0.19 18.70 -33.35
CA ALA A 13 -0.27 17.30 -32.96
C ALA A 13 -1.54 17.01 -32.14
N VAL A 14 -1.99 17.94 -31.30
CA VAL A 14 -3.26 17.83 -30.58
C VAL A 14 -4.44 17.77 -31.56
N ALA A 15 -4.47 18.65 -32.55
CA ALA A 15 -5.54 18.67 -33.54
C ALA A 15 -5.62 17.38 -34.40
N GLU A 16 -4.45 16.77 -34.68
CA GLU A 16 -4.36 15.49 -35.38
C GLU A 16 -4.85 14.31 -34.51
N ASP A 17 -4.42 14.28 -33.24
CA ASP A 17 -4.74 13.18 -32.34
C ASP A 17 -6.18 13.22 -31.82
N PHE A 18 -6.80 14.41 -31.77
CA PHE A 18 -8.18 14.64 -31.28
C PHE A 18 -9.07 15.31 -32.36
N PRO A 19 -9.42 14.62 -33.44
CA PRO A 19 -10.13 15.21 -34.60
C PRO A 19 -11.61 15.49 -34.34
N ASN A 20 -12.17 15.11 -33.18
CA ASN A 20 -13.57 15.36 -32.87
C ASN A 20 -13.81 16.86 -32.63
N PRO A 21 -14.90 17.48 -33.20
CA PRO A 21 -15.23 18.89 -32.99
C PRO A 21 -15.34 19.32 -31.52
N ALA A 22 -15.64 18.41 -30.59
CA ALA A 22 -15.63 18.68 -29.15
C ALA A 22 -14.24 19.12 -28.61
N TYR A 23 -13.17 18.84 -29.37
CA TYR A 23 -11.77 19.17 -29.04
C TYR A 23 -11.18 20.23 -29.98
N ASP A 24 -12.03 21.05 -30.61
CA ASP A 24 -11.57 22.13 -31.48
C ASP A 24 -10.73 23.14 -30.69
N LEU A 25 -9.53 23.42 -31.19
CA LEU A 25 -8.63 24.41 -30.59
C LEU A 25 -9.19 25.83 -30.58
N ALA A 26 -10.22 26.13 -31.37
CA ALA A 26 -10.95 27.40 -31.29
C ALA A 26 -11.64 27.58 -29.92
N LEU A 27 -12.17 26.49 -29.33
CA LEU A 27 -12.74 26.49 -27.97
C LEU A 27 -11.67 26.83 -26.93
N LEU A 28 -10.48 26.25 -27.09
CA LEU A 28 -9.34 26.54 -26.20
C LEU A 28 -8.90 28.01 -26.34
N ALA A 29 -8.86 28.54 -27.55
CA ALA A 29 -8.49 29.95 -27.79
C ALA A 29 -9.51 30.92 -27.17
N GLU A 30 -10.79 30.66 -27.32
CA GLU A 30 -11.87 31.45 -26.71
C GLU A 30 -11.78 31.42 -25.17
N LYS A 31 -11.63 30.24 -24.60
CA LYS A 31 -11.51 30.07 -23.13
C LYS A 31 -10.25 30.75 -22.58
N PHE A 32 -9.12 30.62 -23.28
CA PHE A 32 -7.86 31.28 -22.95
C PHE A 32 -8.00 32.80 -22.96
N ALA A 33 -8.71 33.37 -23.95
CA ALA A 33 -8.91 34.83 -24.03
C ALA A 33 -9.63 35.39 -22.80
N GLY A 34 -10.45 34.58 -22.12
CA GLY A 34 -11.10 34.95 -20.86
C GLY A 34 -10.15 35.00 -19.65
N PHE A 35 -9.00 34.35 -19.71
CA PHE A 35 -7.97 34.37 -18.66
C PHE A 35 -6.79 35.28 -18.97
N ALA A 36 -6.51 35.54 -20.26
CA ALA A 36 -5.36 36.29 -20.69
C ALA A 36 -5.44 37.76 -20.28
N LYS A 37 -4.33 38.29 -19.72
CA LYS A 37 -4.15 39.70 -19.40
C LYS A 37 -2.94 40.26 -20.16
N PRO A 38 -2.95 41.53 -20.58
CA PRO A 38 -1.89 42.09 -21.41
C PRO A 38 -0.49 42.07 -20.77
N GLU A 39 -0.42 42.11 -19.45
CA GLU A 39 0.83 42.14 -18.66
C GLU A 39 1.41 40.76 -18.36
N MET A 40 0.77 39.67 -18.75
CA MET A 40 1.24 38.31 -18.44
C MET A 40 2.55 38.00 -19.17
N ASN A 41 3.52 37.49 -18.41
CA ASN A 41 4.72 36.90 -18.96
C ASN A 41 4.43 35.52 -19.59
N THR A 42 5.44 34.95 -20.24
CA THR A 42 5.34 33.66 -20.97
C THR A 42 4.81 32.50 -20.08
N ASP A 43 5.31 32.36 -18.85
CA ASP A 43 4.94 31.27 -17.96
C ASP A 43 3.53 31.46 -17.41
N GLU A 44 3.12 32.69 -17.18
CA GLU A 44 1.75 33.04 -16.77
C GLU A 44 0.76 32.76 -17.93
N GLN A 45 1.14 33.06 -19.18
CA GLN A 45 0.33 32.73 -20.36
C GLN A 45 0.16 31.23 -20.54
N LEU A 46 1.24 30.43 -20.38
CA LEU A 46 1.15 28.96 -20.41
C LEU A 46 0.27 28.41 -19.29
N THR A 47 0.41 28.95 -18.10
CA THR A 47 -0.43 28.57 -16.96
C THR A 47 -1.91 28.89 -17.21
N ALA A 48 -2.22 30.04 -17.83
CA ALA A 48 -3.58 30.42 -18.20
C ALA A 48 -4.14 29.51 -19.32
N LEU A 49 -3.32 29.16 -20.31
CA LEU A 49 -3.69 28.23 -21.38
C LEU A 49 -3.97 26.83 -20.83
N LEU A 50 -3.12 26.34 -19.95
CA LEU A 50 -3.30 25.07 -19.25
C LEU A 50 -4.60 25.05 -18.45
N LYS A 51 -4.87 26.12 -17.68
CA LYS A 51 -6.11 26.27 -16.93
C LYS A 51 -7.34 26.25 -17.84
N ALA A 52 -7.27 26.93 -19.00
CA ALA A 52 -8.33 26.91 -19.98
C ALA A 52 -8.64 25.49 -20.49
N ALA A 53 -7.61 24.70 -20.79
CA ALA A 53 -7.77 23.31 -21.23
C ALA A 53 -8.40 22.43 -20.12
N VAL A 54 -7.93 22.58 -18.88
CA VAL A 54 -8.49 21.83 -17.72
C VAL A 54 -9.98 22.15 -17.52
N GLU A 55 -10.36 23.41 -17.63
CA GLU A 55 -11.79 23.81 -17.45
C GLU A 55 -12.71 23.42 -18.62
N LEU A 56 -12.15 23.00 -19.76
CA LEU A 56 -12.93 22.43 -20.87
C LEU A 56 -13.25 20.94 -20.67
N THR A 57 -12.64 20.28 -19.69
CA THR A 57 -12.91 18.87 -19.40
C THR A 57 -14.31 18.71 -18.85
N THR A 58 -15.16 17.96 -19.56
CA THR A 58 -16.55 17.63 -19.16
C THR A 58 -16.84 16.15 -19.41
N PRO A 59 -17.95 15.60 -18.91
CA PRO A 59 -18.35 14.22 -19.25
C PRO A 59 -18.54 13.96 -20.75
N GLU A 60 -18.95 14.99 -21.51
CA GLU A 60 -19.19 14.95 -22.96
C GLU A 60 -17.91 15.13 -23.76
N ALA A 61 -16.88 15.76 -23.15
CA ALA A 61 -15.58 16.02 -23.77
C ALA A 61 -14.44 15.69 -22.78
N PRO A 62 -14.29 14.41 -22.38
CA PRO A 62 -13.36 14.00 -21.35
C PRO A 62 -11.89 14.11 -21.77
N ASP A 63 -11.57 13.97 -23.05
CA ASP A 63 -10.17 13.91 -23.50
C ASP A 63 -9.44 15.28 -23.43
N TRP A 64 -10.16 16.37 -23.06
CA TRP A 64 -9.48 17.61 -22.68
C TRP A 64 -8.47 17.41 -21.54
N GLU A 65 -8.63 16.39 -20.69
CA GLU A 65 -7.62 16.05 -19.68
C GLU A 65 -6.31 15.59 -20.30
N PHE A 66 -6.30 14.90 -21.47
CA PHE A 66 -5.09 14.52 -22.18
C PHE A 66 -4.50 15.69 -22.95
N ILE A 67 -5.33 16.58 -23.51
CA ILE A 67 -4.88 17.81 -24.14
C ILE A 67 -4.18 18.71 -23.11
N ALA A 68 -4.77 18.89 -21.94
CA ALA A 68 -4.16 19.62 -20.83
C ALA A 68 -2.83 18.99 -20.39
N ALA A 69 -2.74 17.65 -20.35
CA ALA A 69 -1.48 16.94 -20.05
C ALA A 69 -0.37 17.28 -21.07
N ARG A 70 -0.70 17.37 -22.37
CA ARG A 70 0.27 17.75 -23.41
C ARG A 70 0.80 19.18 -23.23
N LEU A 71 -0.05 20.10 -22.84
CA LEU A 71 0.35 21.48 -22.53
C LEU A 71 1.22 21.53 -21.27
N LEU A 72 0.90 20.74 -20.26
CA LEU A 72 1.73 20.62 -19.04
C LEU A 72 3.09 19.99 -19.36
N ASP A 73 3.14 18.94 -20.18
CA ASP A 73 4.40 18.32 -20.63
C ASP A 73 5.28 19.31 -21.39
N PHE A 74 4.69 20.11 -22.29
CA PHE A 74 5.38 21.18 -22.99
C PHE A 74 5.97 22.21 -22.00
N GLN A 75 5.21 22.64 -21.01
CA GLN A 75 5.67 23.59 -19.98
C GLN A 75 6.84 23.00 -19.18
N LEU A 76 6.73 21.74 -18.75
CA LEU A 76 7.77 21.04 -18.00
C LEU A 76 9.05 20.88 -18.84
N ASN A 77 8.93 20.48 -20.10
CA ASN A 77 10.07 20.30 -21.00
C ASN A 77 10.83 21.61 -21.23
N ARG A 78 10.13 22.74 -21.37
CA ARG A 78 10.78 24.08 -21.45
C ARG A 78 11.61 24.38 -20.20
N GLN A 79 11.06 24.13 -19.02
CA GLN A 79 11.77 24.33 -17.75
C GLN A 79 13.01 23.42 -17.66
N LEU A 80 12.88 22.16 -18.05
CA LEU A 80 13.97 21.18 -18.04
C LEU A 80 15.11 21.55 -18.98
N VAL A 81 14.79 22.00 -20.20
CA VAL A 81 15.80 22.49 -21.18
C VAL A 81 16.53 23.68 -20.59
N ALA A 82 15.82 24.68 -20.08
CA ALA A 82 16.44 25.87 -19.48
C ALA A 82 17.36 25.51 -18.30
N GLN A 83 16.97 24.57 -17.46
CA GLN A 83 17.80 24.08 -16.36
C GLN A 83 19.05 23.34 -16.86
N ALA A 84 18.92 22.49 -17.87
CA ALA A 84 20.04 21.76 -18.45
C ALA A 84 21.06 22.70 -19.07
N GLU A 85 20.63 23.69 -19.87
CA GLU A 85 21.48 24.70 -20.48
C GLU A 85 22.20 25.54 -19.41
N ALA A 86 21.48 26.06 -18.42
CA ALA A 86 22.05 26.86 -17.34
C ALA A 86 23.13 26.13 -16.53
N LYS A 87 23.08 24.80 -16.47
CA LYS A 87 24.01 23.94 -15.72
C LYS A 87 25.03 23.22 -16.59
N GLY A 88 24.97 23.39 -17.92
CA GLY A 88 25.88 22.75 -18.89
C GLY A 88 25.72 21.21 -18.92
N LEU A 89 24.50 20.70 -18.75
CA LEU A 89 24.20 19.27 -18.77
C LEU A 89 23.86 18.84 -20.20
N HIS A 90 24.76 18.09 -20.84
CA HIS A 90 24.64 17.74 -22.26
C HIS A 90 24.24 16.27 -22.47
N SER A 91 24.35 15.43 -21.46
CA SER A 91 24.05 14.02 -21.54
C SER A 91 23.32 13.54 -20.28
N PHE A 92 22.75 12.33 -20.34
CA PHE A 92 22.14 11.70 -19.16
C PHE A 92 23.18 11.39 -18.08
N ALA A 93 24.37 10.93 -18.48
CA ALA A 93 25.46 10.67 -17.55
C ALA A 93 25.93 11.95 -16.82
N ASP A 94 26.01 13.10 -17.56
CA ASP A 94 26.32 14.39 -16.95
C ASP A 94 25.28 14.80 -15.92
N LYS A 95 23.99 14.59 -16.26
CA LYS A 95 22.87 14.87 -15.33
C LYS A 95 22.94 13.99 -14.09
N VAL A 96 23.16 12.68 -14.22
CA VAL A 96 23.28 11.77 -13.07
C VAL A 96 24.46 12.17 -12.19
N ARG A 97 25.61 12.54 -12.77
CA ARG A 97 26.76 13.00 -12.00
C ARG A 97 26.43 14.29 -11.24
N TYR A 98 25.86 15.29 -11.92
CA TYR A 98 25.45 16.55 -11.31
C TYR A 98 24.47 16.30 -10.15
N LEU A 99 23.46 15.46 -10.35
CA LEU A 99 22.47 15.15 -9.30
C LEU A 99 23.09 14.41 -8.11
N THR A 100 24.12 13.58 -8.34
CA THR A 100 24.87 12.91 -7.30
C THR A 100 25.73 13.90 -6.49
N ASP A 101 26.43 14.78 -7.19
CA ASP A 101 27.28 15.81 -6.55
C ASP A 101 26.46 16.79 -5.71
N GLU A 102 25.22 17.11 -6.14
CA GLU A 102 24.26 17.92 -5.39
C GLU A 102 23.57 17.15 -4.23
N GLY A 103 23.82 15.86 -4.07
CA GLY A 103 23.19 15.00 -3.08
C GLY A 103 21.70 14.73 -3.33
N LEU A 104 21.26 14.84 -4.57
CA LEU A 104 19.88 14.56 -5.02
C LEU A 104 19.71 13.12 -5.52
N TYR A 105 20.76 12.55 -6.13
CA TYR A 105 20.88 11.11 -6.39
C TYR A 105 21.80 10.46 -5.35
N GLY A 106 21.59 9.17 -5.12
CA GLY A 106 22.50 8.35 -4.33
C GLY A 106 23.77 8.01 -5.10
N ASP A 107 24.93 8.09 -4.45
CA ASP A 107 26.25 7.77 -5.00
C ASP A 107 26.35 6.31 -5.49
N TYR A 108 25.52 5.43 -4.97
CA TYR A 108 25.43 4.03 -5.37
C TYR A 108 25.08 3.84 -6.84
N ILE A 109 24.42 4.79 -7.50
CA ILE A 109 24.14 4.72 -8.94
C ILE A 109 25.45 4.78 -9.72
N LEU A 110 26.32 5.77 -9.42
CA LEU A 110 27.63 5.90 -10.06
C LEU A 110 28.62 4.81 -9.65
N ALA A 111 28.43 4.20 -8.47
CA ALA A 111 29.21 3.03 -8.05
C ALA A 111 28.87 1.74 -8.82
N HIS A 112 27.67 1.65 -9.39
CA HIS A 112 27.19 0.47 -10.12
C HIS A 112 27.22 0.62 -11.64
N TYR A 113 27.13 1.84 -12.17
CA TYR A 113 27.05 2.13 -13.60
C TYR A 113 28.13 3.09 -14.03
N THR A 114 28.85 2.74 -15.11
CA THR A 114 29.79 3.65 -15.79
C THR A 114 29.04 4.70 -16.60
N ALA A 115 29.70 5.78 -17.00
CA ALA A 115 29.12 6.80 -17.88
C ALA A 115 28.59 6.18 -19.19
N ASP A 116 29.36 5.25 -19.80
CA ASP A 116 28.95 4.57 -21.03
C ASP A 116 27.69 3.71 -20.84
N GLU A 117 27.53 3.05 -19.68
CA GLU A 117 26.33 2.28 -19.34
C GLU A 117 25.11 3.18 -19.15
N LEU A 118 25.29 4.35 -18.55
CA LEU A 118 24.23 5.34 -18.40
C LEU A 118 23.77 5.90 -19.76
N GLU A 119 24.71 6.18 -20.67
CA GLU A 119 24.38 6.61 -22.03
C GLU A 119 23.72 5.49 -22.86
N GLU A 120 24.13 4.25 -22.67
CA GLU A 120 23.46 3.10 -23.30
C GLU A 120 22.03 2.96 -22.77
N ALA A 121 21.83 3.09 -21.46
CA ALA A 121 20.51 3.08 -20.85
C ALA A 121 19.63 4.25 -21.30
N ALA A 122 20.21 5.43 -21.51
CA ALA A 122 19.49 6.60 -22.03
C ALA A 122 18.85 6.37 -23.41
N ARG A 123 19.37 5.42 -24.21
CA ARG A 123 18.75 5.03 -25.49
C ARG A 123 17.41 4.31 -25.33
N PHE A 124 17.07 3.86 -24.12
CA PHE A 124 15.77 3.27 -23.82
C PHE A 124 14.68 4.32 -23.63
N LEU A 125 15.05 5.59 -23.38
CA LEU A 125 14.08 6.67 -23.16
C LEU A 125 13.10 6.81 -24.33
N ARG A 126 11.82 6.97 -24.00
CA ARG A 126 10.69 7.09 -24.93
C ARG A 126 9.83 8.27 -24.53
N PRO A 127 10.25 9.53 -24.87
CA PRO A 127 9.49 10.74 -24.50
C PRO A 127 8.03 10.71 -24.97
N GLU A 128 7.76 10.04 -26.10
CA GLU A 128 6.41 9.87 -26.63
C GLU A 128 5.44 9.17 -25.68
N ARG A 129 5.94 8.42 -24.69
CA ARG A 129 5.12 7.78 -23.66
C ARG A 129 4.50 8.79 -22.67
N ASN A 130 4.98 10.03 -22.65
CA ASN A 130 4.33 11.09 -21.87
C ASN A 130 2.89 11.35 -22.33
N ARG A 131 2.55 10.96 -23.57
CA ARG A 131 1.20 11.03 -24.12
C ARG A 131 0.19 10.09 -23.45
N LEU A 132 0.66 9.10 -22.68
CA LEU A 132 -0.20 8.18 -21.93
C LEU A 132 -0.82 8.83 -20.69
N PHE A 133 -0.24 9.93 -20.19
CA PHE A 133 -0.75 10.61 -19.02
C PHE A 133 -1.96 11.49 -19.32
N ASN A 134 -2.94 11.45 -18.44
CA ASN A 134 -3.90 12.53 -18.29
C ASN A 134 -3.30 13.67 -17.44
N TYR A 135 -3.99 14.80 -17.38
CA TYR A 135 -3.53 15.98 -16.64
C TYR A 135 -3.28 15.67 -15.15
N SER A 136 -4.22 15.01 -14.50
CA SER A 136 -4.13 14.70 -13.08
C SER A 136 -2.93 13.80 -12.73
N GLY A 137 -2.65 12.81 -13.57
CA GLY A 137 -1.52 11.91 -13.42
C GLY A 137 -0.18 12.63 -13.60
N LEU A 138 -0.05 13.42 -14.65
CA LEU A 138 1.17 14.18 -14.94
C LEU A 138 1.42 15.30 -13.91
N ASP A 139 0.37 16.02 -13.49
CA ASP A 139 0.45 17.05 -12.45
C ASP A 139 0.91 16.47 -11.12
N LEU A 140 0.31 15.36 -10.69
CA LEU A 140 0.70 14.65 -9.49
C LEU A 140 2.15 14.17 -9.56
N LEU A 141 2.55 13.56 -10.69
CA LEU A 141 3.90 13.06 -10.92
C LEU A 141 4.92 14.20 -10.86
N SER A 142 4.67 15.29 -11.58
CA SER A 142 5.58 16.43 -11.64
C SER A 142 5.80 17.13 -10.31
N LYS A 143 4.76 17.22 -9.48
CA LYS A 143 4.80 17.88 -8.17
C LYS A 143 5.38 17.02 -7.06
N ARG A 144 5.20 15.70 -7.12
CA ARG A 144 5.48 14.81 -5.98
C ARG A 144 6.65 13.87 -6.19
N TYR A 145 6.93 13.44 -7.42
CA TYR A 145 7.86 12.34 -7.68
C TYR A 145 9.15 12.77 -8.40
N LEU A 146 9.07 13.78 -9.28
CA LEU A 146 10.27 14.28 -9.97
C LEU A 146 11.26 14.91 -9.01
N ILE A 147 12.53 14.71 -9.26
CA ILE A 147 13.58 15.41 -8.54
C ILE A 147 13.58 16.88 -8.93
N ARG A 148 13.72 17.72 -7.93
CA ARG A 148 13.78 19.17 -8.03
C ARG A 148 15.07 19.70 -7.45
N THR A 149 15.53 20.82 -7.96
CA THR A 149 16.62 21.60 -7.37
C THR A 149 16.24 22.11 -5.99
N ARG A 150 17.22 22.63 -5.24
CA ARG A 150 16.94 23.29 -3.95
C ARG A 150 16.05 24.53 -4.07
N ALA A 151 15.95 25.11 -5.30
CA ALA A 151 15.01 26.18 -5.63
C ALA A 151 13.61 25.67 -6.04
N HIS A 152 13.32 24.38 -5.83
CA HIS A 152 12.06 23.70 -6.18
C HIS A 152 11.75 23.66 -7.70
N GLU A 153 12.74 23.84 -8.56
CA GLU A 153 12.59 23.74 -10.00
C GLU A 153 12.79 22.29 -10.47
N PRO A 154 11.98 21.77 -11.41
CA PRO A 154 12.16 20.43 -11.94
C PRO A 154 13.46 20.32 -12.72
N ILE A 155 14.24 19.26 -12.49
CA ILE A 155 15.50 18.99 -13.19
C ILE A 155 15.52 17.58 -13.81
N GLU A 156 14.60 16.74 -13.45
CA GLU A 156 14.42 15.38 -13.95
C GLU A 156 13.13 15.30 -14.77
N SER A 157 13.19 14.74 -15.98
CA SER A 157 12.00 14.48 -16.77
C SER A 157 11.25 13.23 -16.30
N VAL A 158 9.99 13.07 -16.73
CA VAL A 158 9.17 11.91 -16.42
C VAL A 158 9.85 10.59 -16.81
N GLN A 159 10.40 10.57 -18.02
CA GLN A 159 11.04 9.36 -18.55
C GLN A 159 12.39 9.08 -17.87
N GLU A 160 13.16 10.12 -17.53
CA GLU A 160 14.37 9.97 -16.73
C GLU A 160 14.09 9.47 -15.31
N MET A 161 12.98 9.88 -14.69
CA MET A 161 12.54 9.34 -13.41
C MET A 161 12.35 7.81 -13.49
N TYR A 162 11.59 7.33 -14.48
CA TYR A 162 11.38 5.89 -14.65
C TYR A 162 12.68 5.15 -14.98
N LEU A 163 13.57 5.75 -15.77
CA LEU A 163 14.88 5.17 -16.05
C LEU A 163 15.76 5.10 -14.78
N GLY A 164 15.78 6.15 -13.97
CA GLY A 164 16.51 6.18 -12.71
C GLY A 164 16.02 5.12 -11.73
N ILE A 165 14.70 4.91 -11.64
CA ILE A 165 14.10 3.84 -10.83
C ILE A 165 14.51 2.46 -11.39
N ALA A 166 14.44 2.27 -12.71
CA ALA A 166 14.82 1.01 -13.35
C ALA A 166 16.31 0.69 -13.15
N LEU A 167 17.20 1.69 -13.25
CA LEU A 167 18.62 1.54 -12.92
C LEU A 167 18.82 1.07 -11.49
N HIS A 168 18.14 1.70 -10.53
CA HIS A 168 18.22 1.28 -9.12
C HIS A 168 17.75 -0.16 -8.94
N LEU A 169 16.56 -0.51 -9.44
CA LEU A 169 16.00 -1.87 -9.31
C LEU A 169 16.88 -2.95 -9.94
N ALA A 170 17.57 -2.64 -11.03
CA ALA A 170 18.43 -3.61 -11.74
C ALA A 170 19.82 -3.81 -11.11
N MET A 171 20.20 -3.05 -10.09
CA MET A 171 21.53 -3.18 -9.46
C MET A 171 21.82 -4.56 -8.87
N LYS A 172 20.78 -5.33 -8.52
CA LYS A 172 20.90 -6.71 -8.01
C LYS A 172 20.90 -7.78 -9.11
N GLU A 173 20.77 -7.39 -10.36
CA GLU A 173 20.79 -8.34 -11.47
C GLU A 173 22.22 -8.65 -11.88
N ARG A 174 22.63 -9.91 -11.60
CA ARG A 174 23.98 -10.42 -11.90
C ARG A 174 23.85 -11.83 -12.46
N ALA A 175 24.01 -11.96 -13.77
CA ALA A 175 24.14 -13.26 -14.44
C ALA A 175 25.18 -13.15 -15.55
N GLY A 176 25.89 -14.25 -15.81
CA GLY A 176 26.93 -14.34 -16.79
C GLY A 176 28.31 -14.59 -16.17
N ALA A 177 29.19 -15.23 -16.98
CA ALA A 177 30.51 -15.68 -16.54
C ALA A 177 31.57 -14.57 -16.45
N GLY A 178 31.31 -13.39 -17.06
CA GLY A 178 32.25 -12.29 -17.11
C GLY A 178 31.59 -10.91 -17.03
N PRO A 179 32.41 -9.85 -16.82
CA PRO A 179 31.91 -8.47 -16.65
C PRO A 179 31.01 -7.98 -17.79
N SER A 180 31.33 -8.32 -19.04
CA SER A 180 30.55 -7.92 -20.21
C SER A 180 29.16 -8.57 -20.25
N GLU A 181 29.07 -9.85 -19.92
CA GLU A 181 27.79 -10.57 -19.87
C GLU A 181 26.93 -10.07 -18.70
N GLN A 182 27.53 -9.82 -17.55
CA GLN A 182 26.85 -9.25 -16.40
C GLN A 182 26.31 -7.84 -16.69
N ARG A 183 27.08 -7.02 -17.40
CA ARG A 183 26.66 -5.72 -17.87
C ARG A 183 25.45 -5.83 -18.81
N ALA A 184 25.53 -6.65 -19.84
CA ALA A 184 24.46 -6.84 -20.82
C ALA A 184 23.18 -7.36 -20.13
N HIS A 185 23.31 -8.31 -19.22
CA HIS A 185 22.19 -8.84 -18.45
C HIS A 185 21.53 -7.75 -17.58
N ARG A 186 22.32 -6.95 -16.86
CA ARG A 186 21.82 -5.86 -16.04
C ARG A 186 21.08 -4.80 -16.88
N LEU A 187 21.63 -4.37 -18.00
CA LEU A 187 21.00 -3.40 -18.89
C LEU A 187 19.70 -3.94 -19.53
N GLN A 188 19.64 -5.23 -19.82
CA GLN A 188 18.40 -5.87 -20.26
C GLN A 188 17.28 -5.75 -19.20
N TRP A 189 17.61 -5.92 -17.92
CA TRP A 189 16.64 -5.74 -16.83
C TRP A 189 16.30 -4.25 -16.60
N VAL A 190 17.25 -3.35 -16.76
CA VAL A 190 16.97 -1.89 -16.79
C VAL A 190 15.90 -1.59 -17.82
N GLN A 191 16.05 -2.09 -19.06
CA GLN A 191 15.08 -1.87 -20.12
C GLN A 191 13.70 -2.47 -19.77
N ARG A 192 13.65 -3.71 -19.27
CA ARG A 192 12.40 -4.37 -18.89
C ARG A 192 11.66 -3.61 -17.78
N PHE A 193 12.37 -3.19 -16.74
CA PHE A 193 11.77 -2.41 -15.65
C PHE A 193 11.33 -1.03 -16.13
N TYR A 194 12.12 -0.35 -16.94
CA TYR A 194 11.75 0.91 -17.55
C TYR A 194 10.49 0.78 -18.42
N ASP A 195 10.44 -0.21 -19.30
CA ASP A 195 9.29 -0.42 -20.20
C ASP A 195 8.01 -0.69 -19.40
N MET A 196 8.06 -1.54 -18.37
CA MET A 196 6.94 -1.87 -17.50
C MET A 196 6.37 -0.62 -16.80
N LEU A 197 7.24 0.22 -16.26
CA LEU A 197 6.85 1.43 -15.52
C LEU A 197 6.38 2.55 -16.46
N SER A 198 7.14 2.84 -17.52
CA SER A 198 6.87 3.97 -18.42
C SER A 198 5.66 3.74 -19.34
N ARG A 199 5.21 2.50 -19.52
CA ARG A 199 3.95 2.16 -20.21
C ARG A 199 2.75 2.19 -19.28
N LEU A 200 2.92 2.52 -17.99
CA LEU A 200 1.88 2.54 -16.97
C LEU A 200 1.19 1.17 -16.75
N GLU A 201 1.86 0.09 -17.14
CA GLU A 201 1.39 -1.28 -16.96
C GLU A 201 1.45 -1.73 -15.50
N VAL A 202 2.42 -1.18 -14.77
CA VAL A 202 2.66 -1.43 -13.33
C VAL A 202 3.01 -0.12 -12.65
N THR A 203 2.51 0.05 -11.44
CA THR A 203 2.95 1.10 -10.52
C THR A 203 3.63 0.48 -9.32
N MET A 204 4.81 0.98 -8.96
CA MET A 204 5.45 0.64 -7.70
C MET A 204 4.82 1.44 -6.55
N ALA A 205 5.02 0.99 -5.32
CA ALA A 205 4.62 1.76 -4.14
C ALA A 205 5.19 3.19 -4.15
N THR A 206 4.43 4.13 -3.58
CA THR A 206 4.85 5.54 -3.51
C THR A 206 6.28 5.74 -3.00
N PRO A 207 6.75 5.06 -1.93
CA PRO A 207 8.15 5.21 -1.50
C PRO A 207 9.16 4.71 -2.55
N THR A 208 8.86 3.64 -3.27
CA THR A 208 9.74 3.18 -4.37
C THR A 208 9.82 4.23 -5.49
N LEU A 209 8.67 4.76 -5.94
CA LEU A 209 8.63 5.80 -6.98
C LEU A 209 9.33 7.10 -6.55
N SER A 210 9.18 7.48 -5.27
CA SER A 210 9.73 8.72 -4.74
C SER A 210 11.21 8.64 -4.37
N ASN A 211 11.66 7.52 -3.81
CA ASN A 211 12.96 7.42 -3.13
C ASN A 211 13.98 6.55 -3.85
N ALA A 212 13.59 5.64 -4.74
CA ALA A 212 14.54 4.96 -5.61
C ALA A 212 15.39 6.01 -6.33
N ARG A 213 16.70 5.74 -6.48
CA ARG A 213 17.71 6.66 -6.99
C ARG A 213 18.17 7.81 -6.05
N LYS A 214 17.47 8.06 -4.93
CA LYS A 214 17.85 9.10 -3.95
C LYS A 214 18.77 8.55 -2.85
N PRO A 215 19.50 9.41 -2.13
CA PRO A 215 20.40 8.97 -1.05
C PRO A 215 19.66 8.20 0.06
N TYR A 216 18.47 8.64 0.43
CA TYR A 216 17.65 8.01 1.47
C TYR A 216 16.58 7.13 0.82
N HIS A 217 17.01 6.00 0.27
CA HIS A 217 16.19 5.08 -0.54
C HIS A 217 15.41 4.06 0.33
N GLN A 218 14.60 4.54 1.27
CA GLN A 218 13.58 3.72 1.91
C GLN A 218 12.45 3.49 0.90
N LEU A 219 12.21 2.22 0.50
CA LEU A 219 11.37 1.86 -0.64
C LEU A 219 10.03 1.22 -0.25
N SER A 220 9.87 0.87 1.05
CA SER A 220 8.70 0.13 1.53
C SER A 220 7.61 1.06 2.08
N SER A 221 6.34 0.72 1.84
CA SER A 221 5.21 1.60 2.19
C SER A 221 4.83 1.51 3.66
N CYS A 222 4.78 0.29 4.21
CA CYS A 222 4.24 0.03 5.52
C CYS A 222 5.09 -0.96 6.29
N PHE A 223 4.96 -0.87 7.62
CA PHE A 223 5.58 -1.76 8.59
C PHE A 223 4.54 -2.21 9.59
N ILE A 224 4.73 -3.39 10.20
CA ILE A 224 3.82 -3.89 11.23
C ILE A 224 4.63 -4.36 12.43
N ASP A 225 4.28 -3.87 13.62
CA ASP A 225 4.93 -4.22 14.88
C ASP A 225 3.96 -4.85 15.88
N THR A 226 4.47 -5.79 16.67
CA THR A 226 3.76 -6.39 17.81
C THR A 226 4.25 -5.73 19.08
N VAL A 227 3.38 -4.97 19.74
CA VAL A 227 3.74 -4.24 20.96
C VAL A 227 3.73 -5.19 22.15
N PRO A 228 4.89 -5.41 22.83
CA PRO A 228 4.95 -6.27 24.01
C PRO A 228 4.39 -5.57 25.26
N ASP A 229 3.94 -6.35 26.24
CA ASP A 229 3.40 -5.85 27.51
C ASP A 229 4.51 -5.47 28.51
N SER A 230 5.35 -4.51 28.12
CA SER A 230 6.37 -3.94 29.00
C SER A 230 6.62 -2.47 28.65
N LEU A 231 6.99 -1.67 29.65
CA LEU A 231 7.28 -0.26 29.46
C LEU A 231 8.36 -0.04 28.39
N GLU A 232 9.46 -0.76 28.50
CA GLU A 232 10.56 -0.67 27.53
C GLU A 232 10.14 -1.10 26.12
N GLY A 233 9.34 -2.18 26.03
CA GLY A 233 8.84 -2.69 24.76
C GLY A 233 7.87 -1.72 24.09
N ILE A 234 6.96 -1.11 24.84
CA ILE A 234 6.01 -0.13 24.31
C ILE A 234 6.76 1.10 23.77
N TYR A 235 7.73 1.64 24.54
CA TYR A 235 8.53 2.78 24.07
C TYR A 235 9.43 2.44 22.90
N ARG A 236 9.97 1.22 22.83
CA ARG A 236 10.70 0.75 21.63
C ARG A 236 9.81 0.70 20.40
N SER A 237 8.57 0.24 20.54
CA SER A 237 7.59 0.27 19.44
C SER A 237 7.26 1.69 19.00
N LEU A 238 7.17 2.65 19.93
CA LEU A 238 6.98 4.08 19.61
C LEU A 238 8.21 4.67 18.90
N ASP A 239 9.43 4.36 19.36
CA ASP A 239 10.68 4.76 18.72
C ASP A 239 10.77 4.18 17.30
N THR A 240 10.46 2.89 17.13
CA THR A 240 10.35 2.23 15.82
C THR A 240 9.36 2.96 14.91
N PHE A 241 8.17 3.30 15.41
CA PHE A 241 7.18 4.05 14.65
C PHE A 241 7.69 5.44 14.24
N ALA A 242 8.33 6.18 15.15
CA ALA A 242 8.89 7.49 14.85
C ALA A 242 9.95 7.41 13.75
N LEU A 243 10.86 6.43 13.81
CA LEU A 243 11.88 6.20 12.79
C LEU A 243 11.27 5.80 11.44
N VAL A 244 10.31 4.89 11.44
CA VAL A 244 9.60 4.48 10.22
C VAL A 244 8.87 5.68 9.59
N SER A 245 8.16 6.48 10.39
CA SER A 245 7.46 7.68 9.92
C SER A 245 8.42 8.69 9.31
N LYS A 246 9.53 8.98 9.98
CA LYS A 246 10.59 9.87 9.48
C LYS A 246 11.05 9.52 8.06
N PHE A 247 11.14 8.23 7.74
CA PHE A 247 11.55 7.75 6.41
C PHE A 247 10.38 7.47 5.45
N GLY A 248 9.17 7.93 5.77
CA GLY A 248 8.02 7.90 4.87
C GLY A 248 7.19 6.62 4.90
N GLY A 249 7.40 5.74 5.89
CA GLY A 249 6.61 4.52 6.07
C GLY A 249 5.38 4.73 6.95
N GLY A 250 4.28 4.04 6.66
CA GLY A 250 3.13 3.90 7.56
C GLY A 250 3.32 2.71 8.52
N MET A 251 2.54 2.66 9.60
CA MET A 251 2.67 1.58 10.60
C MET A 251 1.34 0.92 10.94
N GLY A 252 1.36 -0.41 11.11
CA GLY A 252 0.35 -1.16 11.85
C GLY A 252 0.92 -1.58 13.20
N MET A 253 0.18 -1.37 14.29
CA MET A 253 0.64 -1.73 15.64
C MET A 253 -0.40 -2.61 16.34
N TYR A 254 0.01 -3.80 16.76
CA TYR A 254 -0.86 -4.72 17.50
C TYR A 254 -0.68 -4.54 19.00
N PHE A 255 -1.74 -4.11 19.68
CA PHE A 255 -1.79 -3.85 21.12
C PHE A 255 -2.49 -4.95 21.94
N GLY A 256 -2.93 -6.04 21.31
CA GLY A 256 -3.66 -7.11 21.97
C GLY A 256 -2.88 -7.85 23.07
N LYS A 257 -1.56 -7.68 23.15
CA LYS A 257 -0.75 -8.23 24.25
C LYS A 257 -0.67 -7.30 25.47
N VAL A 258 -0.98 -6.02 25.32
CA VAL A 258 -0.84 -5.04 26.39
C VAL A 258 -1.98 -5.17 27.38
N ARG A 259 -1.64 -5.20 28.68
CA ARG A 259 -2.61 -5.35 29.78
C ARG A 259 -3.67 -4.25 29.81
N ALA A 260 -4.86 -4.64 30.22
CA ALA A 260 -6.01 -3.74 30.32
C ALA A 260 -5.95 -2.82 31.53
N THR A 261 -6.78 -1.77 31.49
CA THR A 261 -7.03 -0.85 32.61
C THR A 261 -7.43 -1.63 33.86
N GLY A 262 -6.84 -1.25 35.00
CA GLY A 262 -7.10 -1.87 36.29
C GLY A 262 -6.39 -3.20 36.52
N SER A 263 -5.53 -3.63 35.62
CA SER A 263 -4.71 -4.84 35.82
C SER A 263 -3.61 -4.62 36.88
N ASP A 264 -2.94 -5.68 37.22
CA ASP A 264 -1.82 -5.69 38.17
C ASP A 264 -0.55 -5.07 37.59
N ILE A 265 0.19 -4.33 38.43
CA ILE A 265 1.58 -3.94 38.17
C ILE A 265 2.39 -4.27 39.43
N ARG A 266 3.32 -5.20 39.33
CA ARG A 266 4.20 -5.64 40.44
C ARG A 266 3.44 -6.09 41.71
N GLY A 267 2.31 -6.77 41.53
CA GLY A 267 1.47 -7.24 42.66
C GLY A 267 0.46 -6.21 43.14
N PHE A 268 0.46 -4.97 42.61
CA PHE A 268 -0.53 -3.96 42.98
C PHE A 268 -1.71 -3.99 42.00
N GLN A 269 -2.84 -4.48 42.44
CA GLN A 269 -4.07 -4.53 41.65
C GLN A 269 -4.65 -3.13 41.39
N GLY A 270 -5.31 -2.95 40.26
CA GLY A 270 -6.01 -1.71 39.93
C GLY A 270 -5.15 -0.57 39.41
N VAL A 271 -3.83 -0.77 39.22
CA VAL A 271 -2.87 0.30 38.93
C VAL A 271 -2.62 0.52 37.43
N ALA A 272 -2.79 -0.50 36.60
CA ALA A 272 -2.52 -0.39 35.17
C ALA A 272 -3.46 0.63 34.47
N GLY A 273 -2.90 1.49 33.64
CA GLY A 273 -3.65 2.51 32.89
C GLY A 273 -4.33 2.00 31.63
N GLY A 274 -4.06 0.75 31.22
CA GLY A 274 -4.62 0.14 30.02
C GLY A 274 -4.08 0.69 28.69
N VAL A 275 -4.66 0.22 27.59
CA VAL A 275 -4.19 0.54 26.24
C VAL A 275 -4.49 1.99 25.84
N ILE A 276 -5.55 2.60 26.33
CA ILE A 276 -6.03 3.92 25.89
C ILE A 276 -4.99 5.03 26.12
N ARG A 277 -4.27 4.97 27.24
CA ARG A 277 -3.20 5.94 27.53
C ARG A 277 -2.05 5.84 26.55
N TRP A 278 -1.72 4.62 26.09
CA TRP A 278 -0.71 4.40 25.08
C TRP A 278 -1.16 4.85 23.70
N MET A 279 -2.47 4.74 23.39
CA MET A 279 -3.03 5.30 22.14
C MET A 279 -2.81 6.80 22.03
N LYS A 280 -2.83 7.53 23.15
CA LYS A 280 -2.54 8.96 23.16
C LYS A 280 -1.10 9.25 22.72
N LEU A 281 -0.13 8.48 23.23
CA LEU A 281 1.28 8.63 22.84
C LEU A 281 1.51 8.24 21.37
N VAL A 282 0.84 7.21 20.89
CA VAL A 282 0.87 6.83 19.47
C VAL A 282 0.34 7.97 18.60
N ASN A 283 -0.80 8.56 18.99
CA ASN A 283 -1.40 9.72 18.32
C ASN A 283 -0.46 10.91 18.27
N ASP A 284 0.11 11.28 19.41
CA ASP A 284 1.01 12.43 19.52
C ASP A 284 2.31 12.19 18.74
N THR A 285 2.80 10.95 18.69
CA THR A 285 3.94 10.57 17.84
C THR A 285 3.59 10.69 16.34
N ALA A 286 2.39 10.29 15.93
CA ALA A 286 1.93 10.42 14.54
C ALA A 286 1.88 11.88 14.10
N VAL A 287 1.41 12.77 14.99
CA VAL A 287 1.35 14.22 14.76
C VAL A 287 2.75 14.88 14.79
N ALA A 288 3.62 14.40 15.69
CA ALA A 288 4.94 15.01 15.90
C ALA A 288 5.97 14.65 14.82
N VAL A 289 5.85 13.47 14.18
CA VAL A 289 6.84 12.97 13.23
C VAL A 289 6.22 12.80 11.85
N ASP A 290 6.38 13.85 11.04
CA ASP A 290 5.94 13.85 9.65
C ASP A 290 6.75 12.90 8.76
N GLN A 291 6.09 12.36 7.75
CA GLN A 291 6.71 11.57 6.68
C GLN A 291 7.50 12.50 5.74
N LEU A 292 8.81 12.63 5.96
CA LEU A 292 9.73 13.45 5.17
C LEU A 292 9.31 14.92 5.03
N GLY A 293 8.51 15.46 5.95
CA GLY A 293 7.95 16.81 5.86
C GLY A 293 6.90 17.00 4.76
N MET A 294 6.46 15.90 4.13
CA MET A 294 5.51 15.91 3.00
C MET A 294 4.12 15.42 3.36
N ARG A 295 3.99 14.62 4.43
CA ARG A 295 2.75 13.98 4.88
C ARG A 295 2.76 13.83 6.39
N GLN A 296 1.59 13.80 7.00
CA GLN A 296 1.44 13.43 8.41
C GLN A 296 1.81 11.97 8.64
N GLY A 297 2.36 11.65 9.81
CA GLY A 297 2.57 10.28 10.24
C GLY A 297 1.24 9.54 10.33
N ALA A 298 1.21 8.27 9.93
CA ALA A 298 -0.02 7.50 9.91
C ALA A 298 0.18 6.10 10.49
N VAL A 299 -0.77 5.67 11.34
CA VAL A 299 -0.70 4.41 12.04
C VAL A 299 -2.09 3.82 12.27
N ALA A 300 -2.23 2.51 11.97
CA ALA A 300 -3.37 1.73 12.41
C ALA A 300 -3.03 0.98 13.70
N VAL A 301 -3.95 1.01 14.66
CA VAL A 301 -3.80 0.34 15.95
C VAL A 301 -4.84 -0.77 16.07
N TYR A 302 -4.39 -1.97 16.39
CA TYR A 302 -5.20 -3.18 16.38
C TYR A 302 -5.41 -3.71 17.78
N LEU A 303 -6.67 -4.06 18.10
CA LEU A 303 -7.07 -4.65 19.39
C LEU A 303 -8.05 -5.79 19.15
N ASP A 304 -7.98 -6.83 19.98
CA ASP A 304 -8.90 -7.96 19.90
C ASP A 304 -10.28 -7.60 20.46
N VAL A 305 -11.34 -8.15 19.86
CA VAL A 305 -12.74 -7.92 20.27
C VAL A 305 -13.05 -8.41 21.67
N TRP A 306 -12.19 -9.26 22.24
CA TRP A 306 -12.31 -9.80 23.61
C TRP A 306 -11.46 -9.04 24.65
N HIS A 307 -10.71 -7.99 24.22
CA HIS A 307 -9.89 -7.20 25.13
C HIS A 307 -10.76 -6.30 26.04
N LYS A 308 -10.42 -6.20 27.33
CA LYS A 308 -11.22 -5.50 28.35
C LYS A 308 -11.41 -4.02 28.08
N ASP A 309 -10.46 -3.36 27.42
CA ASP A 309 -10.50 -1.94 27.06
C ASP A 309 -11.19 -1.66 25.69
N LEU A 310 -11.78 -2.68 25.06
CA LEU A 310 -12.41 -2.52 23.75
C LEU A 310 -13.47 -1.41 23.68
N PRO A 311 -14.38 -1.26 24.67
CA PRO A 311 -15.41 -0.23 24.58
C PRO A 311 -14.87 1.21 24.52
N GLU A 312 -13.81 1.47 25.26
CA GLU A 312 -13.11 2.77 25.24
C GLU A 312 -12.29 2.94 23.97
N PHE A 313 -11.67 1.87 23.48
CA PHE A 313 -10.93 1.84 22.21
C PHE A 313 -11.81 2.20 20.99
N LEU A 314 -13.03 1.70 20.94
CA LEU A 314 -14.00 2.00 19.88
C LEU A 314 -14.49 3.45 19.88
N GLN A 315 -14.24 4.19 20.95
CA GLN A 315 -14.64 5.60 21.10
C GLN A 315 -13.50 6.59 20.86
N LEU A 316 -12.29 6.13 20.53
CA LEU A 316 -11.09 6.97 20.38
C LEU A 316 -11.28 8.14 19.39
N ARG A 317 -11.97 7.93 18.28
CA ARG A 317 -12.19 8.93 17.23
C ARG A 317 -13.54 9.62 17.26
N LEU A 318 -14.46 9.23 18.15
CA LEU A 318 -15.77 9.87 18.26
C LEU A 318 -15.64 11.29 18.88
N ASN A 319 -16.41 12.23 18.37
CA ASN A 319 -16.37 13.64 18.80
C ASN A 319 -17.05 13.93 20.14
N ASN A 320 -17.43 12.90 20.90
CA ASN A 320 -18.10 13.04 22.19
C ASN A 320 -17.28 12.38 23.32
N GLY A 321 -17.36 12.94 24.53
CA GLY A 321 -16.69 12.42 25.72
C GLY A 321 -15.47 13.26 26.14
N ASP A 322 -14.61 12.70 26.99
CA ASP A 322 -13.41 13.39 27.52
C ASP A 322 -12.29 13.41 26.46
N ASP A 323 -11.86 14.60 26.05
CA ASP A 323 -10.80 14.79 25.06
C ASP A 323 -9.46 14.16 25.44
N ARG A 324 -9.20 13.98 26.75
CA ARG A 324 -8.00 13.26 27.23
C ARG A 324 -7.98 11.79 26.86
N MET A 325 -9.14 11.23 26.51
CA MET A 325 -9.31 9.84 26.07
C MET A 325 -9.46 9.71 24.57
N LYS A 326 -9.19 10.77 23.79
CA LYS A 326 -9.33 10.82 22.34
C LYS A 326 -7.98 10.73 21.62
N ALA A 327 -8.02 10.12 20.44
CA ALA A 327 -6.89 9.98 19.54
C ALA A 327 -7.44 10.00 18.08
N HIS A 328 -7.49 11.20 17.50
CA HIS A 328 -8.16 11.43 16.23
C HIS A 328 -7.28 11.12 15.02
N ASP A 329 -5.95 11.12 15.16
CA ASP A 329 -4.97 10.98 14.10
C ASP A 329 -4.48 9.54 13.89
N ILE A 330 -5.05 8.58 14.65
CA ILE A 330 -4.77 7.14 14.50
C ILE A 330 -6.01 6.39 14.00
N PHE A 331 -5.80 5.21 13.41
CA PHE A 331 -6.86 4.40 12.82
C PHE A 331 -7.09 3.12 13.62
N PRO A 332 -8.16 3.06 14.44
CA PRO A 332 -8.51 1.84 15.16
C PRO A 332 -8.92 0.69 14.24
N ALA A 333 -8.53 -0.51 14.61
CA ALA A 333 -8.92 -1.76 13.95
C ALA A 333 -9.22 -2.84 15.01
N VAL A 334 -10.15 -3.72 14.71
CA VAL A 334 -10.57 -4.79 15.63
C VAL A 334 -10.35 -6.16 14.99
N CYS A 335 -9.74 -7.06 15.76
CA CYS A 335 -9.50 -8.44 15.39
C CYS A 335 -10.62 -9.33 15.92
N TYR A 336 -11.28 -10.06 15.02
CA TYR A 336 -12.44 -10.89 15.34
C TYR A 336 -12.13 -12.37 15.15
N PRO A 337 -12.42 -13.24 16.17
CA PRO A 337 -12.50 -14.67 15.97
C PRO A 337 -13.85 -15.06 15.34
N ASP A 338 -13.93 -16.21 14.70
CA ASP A 338 -15.15 -16.72 14.07
C ASP A 338 -16.31 -16.85 15.07
N LEU A 339 -16.02 -17.21 16.32
CA LEU A 339 -17.01 -17.33 17.37
C LEU A 339 -17.84 -16.05 17.54
N PHE A 340 -17.20 -14.87 17.48
CA PHE A 340 -17.89 -13.59 17.60
C PHE A 340 -18.96 -13.41 16.51
N TRP A 341 -18.58 -13.64 15.24
CA TRP A 341 -19.51 -13.47 14.13
C TRP A 341 -20.61 -14.54 14.12
N ARG A 342 -20.28 -15.77 14.47
CA ARG A 342 -21.24 -16.85 14.58
C ARG A 342 -22.31 -16.55 15.63
N MET A 343 -21.90 -16.15 16.83
CA MET A 343 -22.81 -15.76 17.90
C MET A 343 -23.62 -14.50 17.52
N ALA A 344 -23.00 -13.50 16.91
CA ALA A 344 -23.69 -12.28 16.46
C ALA A 344 -24.75 -12.54 15.38
N LYS A 345 -24.54 -13.57 14.55
CA LYS A 345 -25.50 -14.01 13.55
C LYS A 345 -26.70 -14.71 14.19
N GLU A 346 -26.45 -15.54 15.21
CA GLU A 346 -27.46 -16.30 15.90
C GLU A 346 -28.36 -15.44 16.82
N ASP A 347 -27.76 -14.75 17.79
CA ASP A 347 -28.49 -13.87 18.71
C ASP A 347 -27.60 -12.80 19.33
N LEU A 348 -27.92 -11.55 19.05
CA LEU A 348 -27.20 -10.38 19.55
C LEU A 348 -27.37 -10.14 21.09
N ASN A 349 -28.30 -10.80 21.76
CA ASN A 349 -28.47 -10.65 23.19
C ASN A 349 -27.55 -11.57 24.01
N GLN A 350 -26.81 -12.46 23.37
CA GLN A 350 -25.86 -13.33 24.05
C GLN A 350 -24.75 -12.49 24.72
N PRO A 351 -24.25 -12.94 25.88
CA PRO A 351 -23.16 -12.28 26.58
C PRO A 351 -21.83 -12.52 25.85
N TRP A 352 -21.01 -11.47 25.75
CA TRP A 352 -19.62 -11.54 25.34
C TRP A 352 -18.73 -11.07 26.48
N HIS A 353 -17.68 -11.83 26.79
CA HIS A 353 -16.80 -11.56 27.91
C HIS A 353 -15.48 -10.96 27.44
N LEU A 354 -15.11 -9.87 28.09
CA LEU A 354 -13.85 -9.15 27.83
C LEU A 354 -12.88 -9.46 28.97
N PHE A 355 -11.63 -9.76 28.60
CA PHE A 355 -10.56 -10.14 29.49
C PHE A 355 -9.32 -9.28 29.35
N CYS A 356 -8.45 -9.32 30.36
CA CYS A 356 -7.10 -8.76 30.31
C CYS A 356 -6.12 -9.86 29.84
N PRO A 357 -5.33 -9.66 28.76
CA PRO A 357 -4.38 -10.68 28.28
C PRO A 357 -3.35 -11.05 29.32
N HIS A 358 -2.83 -10.09 30.09
CA HIS A 358 -1.88 -10.32 31.17
C HIS A 358 -2.46 -11.21 32.28
N GLU A 359 -3.71 -11.00 32.66
CA GLU A 359 -4.39 -11.79 33.69
C GLU A 359 -4.59 -13.23 33.21
N ILE A 360 -4.98 -13.43 31.94
CA ILE A 360 -5.09 -14.77 31.36
C ILE A 360 -3.73 -15.47 31.41
N GLN A 361 -2.67 -14.82 30.98
CA GLN A 361 -1.33 -15.40 31.03
C GLN A 361 -0.90 -15.76 32.44
N SER A 362 -1.19 -14.92 33.44
CA SER A 362 -0.81 -15.13 34.82
C SER A 362 -1.59 -16.29 35.47
N VAL A 363 -2.89 -16.43 35.17
CA VAL A 363 -3.79 -17.43 35.79
C VAL A 363 -3.79 -18.75 35.02
N LYS A 364 -3.78 -18.71 33.70
CA LYS A 364 -3.92 -19.88 32.81
C LYS A 364 -2.59 -20.40 32.26
N GLY A 365 -1.53 -19.60 32.29
CA GLY A 365 -0.20 -19.96 31.75
C GLY A 365 -0.09 -19.93 30.23
N TYR A 366 -1.07 -19.32 29.53
CA TYR A 366 -1.03 -19.12 28.08
C TYR A 366 -1.52 -17.73 27.69
N CYS A 367 -1.12 -17.27 26.50
CA CYS A 367 -1.59 -16.04 25.88
C CYS A 367 -2.73 -16.39 24.90
N LEU A 368 -3.95 -15.91 25.16
CA LEU A 368 -5.13 -16.25 24.34
C LEU A 368 -4.97 -15.76 22.89
N GLU A 369 -4.31 -14.64 22.71
CA GLU A 369 -4.01 -14.05 21.40
C GLU A 369 -3.09 -14.91 20.53
N ASP A 370 -2.38 -15.88 21.09
CA ASP A 370 -1.48 -16.76 20.33
C ASP A 370 -2.20 -17.95 19.66
N PHE A 371 -3.52 -18.00 19.77
CA PHE A 371 -4.35 -19.06 19.19
C PHE A 371 -5.37 -18.50 18.21
N TYR A 372 -5.95 -19.40 17.39
CA TYR A 372 -7.02 -19.12 16.45
C TYR A 372 -7.91 -20.36 16.22
N GLY A 373 -9.09 -20.17 15.63
CA GLY A 373 -10.02 -21.24 15.30
C GLY A 373 -10.53 -22.00 16.54
N GLU A 374 -10.70 -23.30 16.42
CA GLU A 374 -11.27 -24.15 17.47
C GLU A 374 -10.44 -24.14 18.76
N GLU A 375 -9.12 -24.06 18.65
CA GLU A 375 -8.25 -24.01 19.83
C GLU A 375 -8.41 -22.68 20.59
N TRP A 376 -8.54 -21.56 19.88
CA TRP A 376 -8.86 -20.27 20.49
C TRP A 376 -10.22 -20.34 21.20
N GLU A 377 -11.24 -20.87 20.54
CA GLU A 377 -12.59 -20.97 21.06
C GLU A 377 -12.62 -21.83 22.35
N ARG A 378 -11.96 -22.97 22.34
CA ARG A 378 -11.83 -23.85 23.51
C ARG A 378 -11.19 -23.11 24.68
N ARG A 379 -10.12 -22.36 24.47
CA ARG A 379 -9.40 -21.58 25.46
C ARG A 379 -10.22 -20.40 25.97
N TYR A 380 -10.96 -19.74 25.08
CA TYR A 380 -11.86 -18.66 25.45
C TYR A 380 -12.95 -19.16 26.38
N HIS A 381 -13.57 -20.28 26.09
CA HIS A 381 -14.58 -20.91 27.00
C HIS A 381 -13.96 -21.37 28.31
N ASP A 382 -12.72 -21.84 28.32
CA ASP A 382 -11.99 -22.15 29.54
C ASP A 382 -11.75 -20.88 30.39
N CYS A 383 -11.44 -19.74 29.77
CA CYS A 383 -11.38 -18.45 30.48
C CYS A 383 -12.74 -18.01 31.00
N VAL A 384 -13.82 -18.22 30.27
CA VAL A 384 -15.20 -17.90 30.70
C VAL A 384 -15.63 -18.75 31.91
N ALA A 385 -15.21 -19.99 31.96
CA ALA A 385 -15.55 -20.91 33.09
C ALA A 385 -14.70 -20.63 34.35
N ASP A 386 -13.58 -19.92 34.25
CA ASP A 386 -12.67 -19.71 35.40
C ASP A 386 -13.02 -18.43 36.18
N GLU A 387 -13.53 -18.61 37.41
CA GLU A 387 -13.92 -17.50 38.29
C GLU A 387 -12.76 -16.67 38.83
N ARG A 388 -11.52 -17.13 38.69
CA ARG A 388 -10.31 -16.38 39.09
C ARG A 388 -10.01 -15.25 38.14
N LEU A 389 -10.50 -15.31 36.88
CA LEU A 389 -10.31 -14.28 35.88
C LEU A 389 -11.36 -13.18 36.06
N SER A 390 -10.90 -11.95 36.23
CA SER A 390 -11.78 -10.80 36.22
C SER A 390 -12.25 -10.53 34.78
N ARG A 391 -13.54 -10.28 34.62
CA ARG A 391 -14.14 -10.06 33.32
C ARG A 391 -15.07 -8.86 33.29
N ARG A 392 -15.21 -8.26 32.13
CA ARG A 392 -16.28 -7.31 31.84
C ARG A 392 -17.21 -7.98 30.83
N THR A 393 -18.49 -8.05 31.16
CA THR A 393 -19.48 -8.70 30.30
C THR A 393 -20.36 -7.65 29.65
N LEU A 394 -20.51 -7.72 28.34
CA LEU A 394 -21.43 -6.91 27.54
C LEU A 394 -22.28 -7.85 26.69
N THR A 395 -23.42 -7.35 26.20
CA THR A 395 -24.13 -8.07 25.15
C THR A 395 -23.43 -7.87 23.80
N LEU A 396 -23.51 -8.86 22.92
CA LEU A 396 -23.02 -8.69 21.54
C LEU A 396 -23.67 -7.47 20.88
N LYS A 397 -24.95 -7.20 21.18
CA LYS A 397 -25.67 -6.02 20.71
C LYS A 397 -24.98 -4.70 21.08
N ASP A 398 -24.49 -4.58 22.30
CA ASP A 398 -23.81 -3.38 22.77
C ASP A 398 -22.46 -3.19 22.07
N ILE A 399 -21.70 -4.28 21.90
CA ILE A 399 -20.41 -4.22 21.18
C ILE A 399 -20.63 -3.89 19.71
N VAL A 400 -21.54 -4.59 19.04
CA VAL A 400 -21.88 -4.34 17.63
C VAL A 400 -22.35 -2.88 17.43
N ARG A 401 -23.19 -2.36 18.35
CA ARG A 401 -23.61 -0.96 18.31
C ARG A 401 -22.43 0.01 18.37
N LEU A 402 -21.46 -0.22 19.26
CA LEU A 402 -20.26 0.61 19.37
C LEU A 402 -19.41 0.55 18.09
N VAL A 403 -19.18 -0.66 17.55
CA VAL A 403 -18.43 -0.88 16.30
C VAL A 403 -19.11 -0.14 15.15
N LEU A 404 -20.41 -0.37 14.95
CA LEU A 404 -21.14 0.22 13.82
C LEU A 404 -21.27 1.73 13.94
N ARG A 405 -21.47 2.25 15.17
CA ARG A 405 -21.50 3.68 15.41
C ARG A 405 -20.15 4.33 15.02
N SER A 406 -19.06 3.75 15.51
CA SER A 406 -17.71 4.24 15.16
C SER A 406 -17.46 4.18 13.65
N ALA A 407 -17.82 3.05 13.02
CA ALA A 407 -17.65 2.85 11.57
C ALA A 407 -18.43 3.89 10.74
N VAL A 408 -19.69 4.15 11.09
CA VAL A 408 -20.53 5.12 10.38
C VAL A 408 -20.07 6.56 10.61
N GLU A 409 -19.63 6.90 11.84
CA GLU A 409 -19.23 8.28 12.19
C GLU A 409 -17.78 8.61 11.79
N THR A 410 -16.87 7.62 11.70
CA THR A 410 -15.42 7.87 11.50
C THR A 410 -14.78 7.06 10.36
N GLY A 411 -15.52 6.14 9.74
CA GLY A 411 -14.98 5.18 8.77
C GLY A 411 -14.21 4.01 9.39
N THR A 412 -13.94 4.06 10.69
CA THR A 412 -13.21 3.03 11.46
C THR A 412 -14.08 2.50 12.63
N PRO A 413 -13.82 1.31 13.21
CA PRO A 413 -12.62 0.51 13.07
C PRO A 413 -12.56 -0.31 11.78
N PHE A 414 -11.32 -0.60 11.32
CA PHE A 414 -11.11 -1.64 10.31
C PHE A 414 -11.40 -3.01 10.91
N THR A 415 -11.74 -3.97 10.06
CA THR A 415 -12.02 -5.34 10.47
C THR A 415 -10.90 -6.27 10.04
N PHE A 416 -10.44 -7.10 10.96
CA PHE A 416 -9.48 -8.17 10.73
C PHE A 416 -10.05 -9.50 11.22
N ASN A 417 -10.40 -10.41 10.29
CA ASN A 417 -10.97 -11.72 10.59
C ASN A 417 -9.86 -12.73 10.91
N ARG A 418 -9.48 -12.80 12.17
CA ARG A 418 -8.29 -13.47 12.65
C ARG A 418 -8.21 -14.94 12.28
N ASP A 419 -9.29 -15.68 12.44
CA ASP A 419 -9.33 -17.11 12.16
C ASP A 419 -9.23 -17.38 10.65
N THR A 420 -9.94 -16.59 9.85
CA THR A 420 -9.87 -16.65 8.39
C THR A 420 -8.45 -16.41 7.87
N VAL A 421 -7.77 -15.39 8.42
CA VAL A 421 -6.39 -15.06 8.07
C VAL A 421 -5.45 -16.20 8.40
N ASN A 422 -5.50 -16.70 9.64
CA ASN A 422 -4.52 -17.67 10.13
C ASN A 422 -4.75 -19.09 9.56
N ARG A 423 -5.99 -19.51 9.30
CA ARG A 423 -6.24 -20.76 8.57
C ARG A 423 -5.63 -20.77 7.16
N ALA A 424 -5.62 -19.62 6.50
CA ALA A 424 -5.07 -19.46 5.16
C ALA A 424 -3.58 -19.12 5.13
N ASN A 425 -2.93 -18.97 6.29
CA ASN A 425 -1.52 -18.57 6.39
C ASN A 425 -0.60 -19.69 5.86
N PRO A 426 0.15 -19.45 4.76
CA PRO A 426 1.03 -20.47 4.20
C PRO A 426 2.28 -20.73 5.06
N ASN A 427 2.56 -19.90 6.04
CA ASN A 427 3.71 -19.98 6.94
C ASN A 427 3.32 -20.22 8.41
N ALA A 428 2.17 -20.86 8.67
CA ALA A 428 1.68 -21.10 10.02
C ALA A 428 2.63 -21.94 10.90
N HIS A 429 3.54 -22.71 10.29
CA HIS A 429 4.57 -23.46 11.01
C HIS A 429 5.61 -22.58 11.73
N ARG A 430 5.69 -21.29 11.40
CA ARG A 430 6.65 -20.33 11.98
C ARG A 430 6.05 -19.32 12.95
N GLY A 431 4.75 -19.10 12.89
CA GLY A 431 4.12 -18.12 13.75
C GLY A 431 2.68 -17.82 13.39
N ILE A 432 2.17 -16.78 14.01
CA ILE A 432 0.79 -16.32 13.90
C ILE A 432 0.75 -14.91 13.29
N ILE A 433 -0.37 -14.59 12.66
CA ILE A 433 -0.67 -13.25 12.14
C ILE A 433 -1.66 -12.61 13.11
N TYR A 434 -1.19 -11.62 13.89
CA TYR A 434 -2.02 -10.94 14.89
C TYR A 434 -2.89 -9.84 14.30
N CYS A 435 -2.35 -9.09 13.32
CA CYS A 435 -3.03 -7.95 12.72
C CYS A 435 -2.52 -7.69 11.29
N SER A 436 -2.95 -6.57 10.73
CA SER A 436 -2.55 -6.08 9.40
C SER A 436 -1.80 -4.76 9.49
N ASN A 437 -1.42 -4.20 8.34
CA ASN A 437 -0.81 -2.88 8.20
C ASN A 437 -1.86 -1.76 8.28
N LEU A 438 -1.42 -0.54 7.96
CA LEU A 438 -2.26 0.66 7.94
C LEU A 438 -3.46 0.53 6.97
N CYS A 439 -3.26 -0.09 5.81
CA CYS A 439 -4.29 -0.20 4.76
C CYS A 439 -4.96 -1.59 4.67
N THR A 440 -4.68 -2.48 5.61
CA THR A 440 -5.33 -3.80 5.81
C THR A 440 -5.06 -4.88 4.75
N GLU A 441 -4.15 -4.66 3.80
CA GLU A 441 -3.85 -5.65 2.75
C GLU A 441 -2.74 -6.65 3.11
N ILE A 442 -1.93 -6.37 4.13
CA ILE A 442 -0.81 -7.23 4.52
C ILE A 442 -1.21 -8.21 5.61
N ALA A 443 -0.88 -9.47 5.40
CA ALA A 443 -1.10 -10.54 6.38
C ALA A 443 0.12 -11.47 6.39
N GLN A 444 1.04 -11.23 7.32
CA GLN A 444 2.30 -11.95 7.46
C GLN A 444 2.58 -12.29 8.91
N ASN A 445 3.36 -13.36 9.16
CA ASN A 445 3.79 -13.73 10.50
C ASN A 445 4.50 -12.56 11.19
N MET A 446 4.19 -12.38 12.46
CA MET A 446 4.73 -11.30 13.27
C MET A 446 4.95 -11.74 14.72
N SER A 447 5.91 -11.13 15.39
CA SER A 447 6.19 -11.38 16.81
C SER A 447 6.88 -10.18 17.45
N ALA A 448 6.71 -10.04 18.76
CA ALA A 448 7.30 -8.95 19.52
C ALA A 448 8.82 -9.12 19.68
N ALA A 449 9.56 -8.03 19.64
CA ALA A 449 10.96 -8.00 20.04
C ALA A 449 11.10 -8.05 21.57
N GLU A 450 12.14 -8.73 22.06
CA GLU A 450 12.39 -8.95 23.49
C GLU A 450 13.77 -8.42 23.88
N THR A 451 13.87 -7.60 24.93
CA THR A 451 15.16 -7.24 25.52
C THR A 451 15.64 -8.39 26.40
N VAL A 452 16.80 -8.95 26.03
CA VAL A 452 17.42 -10.09 26.72
C VAL A 452 18.33 -9.61 27.86
N SER A 453 19.16 -8.59 27.61
CA SER A 453 20.06 -8.02 28.61
C SER A 453 20.36 -6.55 28.31
N SER A 454 20.79 -5.83 29.35
CA SER A 454 21.36 -4.50 29.24
C SER A 454 22.63 -4.48 30.09
N GLU A 455 23.78 -4.29 29.47
CA GLU A 455 25.10 -4.39 30.11
C GLU A 455 25.91 -3.12 29.86
N ILE A 456 26.67 -2.72 30.85
CA ILE A 456 27.71 -1.70 30.71
C ILE A 456 29.02 -2.40 30.36
N ARG A 457 29.62 -2.03 29.23
CA ARG A 457 30.91 -2.57 28.77
C ARG A 457 31.92 -1.43 28.62
N THR A 458 33.17 -1.74 28.88
CA THR A 458 34.28 -0.85 28.55
C THR A 458 34.85 -1.18 27.17
N THR A 459 35.50 -0.22 26.53
CA THR A 459 35.99 -0.32 25.14
C THR A 459 37.05 -1.38 24.90
N ASP A 460 37.61 -1.99 25.95
CA ASP A 460 38.56 -3.11 25.85
C ASP A 460 37.90 -4.42 25.33
N ASP A 461 36.57 -4.49 25.33
CA ASP A 461 35.84 -5.59 24.70
C ASP A 461 35.76 -5.37 23.17
N SER A 462 36.74 -5.78 22.49
CA SER A 462 37.25 -5.59 21.14
C SER A 462 36.27 -5.68 19.93
N LYS A 463 34.96 -5.57 20.08
CA LYS A 463 34.01 -5.68 18.98
C LYS A 463 33.15 -4.42 18.72
N ILE A 464 33.28 -3.41 19.54
CA ILE A 464 32.53 -2.15 19.38
C ILE A 464 33.56 -1.07 19.08
N CYS A 465 33.54 -0.58 17.84
CA CYS A 465 34.39 0.53 17.40
C CYS A 465 33.98 1.80 18.10
N THR A 466 34.61 2.15 19.20
CA THR A 466 34.50 3.45 19.85
C THR A 466 35.91 4.00 20.06
N GLU A 467 36.02 5.32 20.11
CA GLU A 467 37.25 6.03 20.40
C GLU A 467 37.78 5.70 21.80
N GLU A 468 39.07 5.82 21.98
CA GLU A 468 39.79 5.43 23.19
C GLU A 468 39.13 5.87 24.50
N GLY A 469 38.80 4.91 25.36
CA GLY A 469 38.42 5.15 26.75
C GLY A 469 36.94 5.32 27.06
N ASP A 470 36.02 5.15 26.08
CA ASP A 470 34.62 5.32 26.30
C ASP A 470 33.92 4.11 26.97
N VAL A 471 32.90 4.40 27.78
CA VAL A 471 32.01 3.42 28.37
C VAL A 471 30.74 3.36 27.51
N VAL A 472 30.36 2.17 27.05
CA VAL A 472 29.20 1.94 26.23
C VAL A 472 28.15 1.12 26.96
N VAL A 473 26.88 1.43 26.73
CA VAL A 473 25.75 0.62 27.17
C VAL A 473 25.30 -0.28 26.02
N VAL A 474 25.45 -1.59 26.18
CA VAL A 474 25.05 -2.58 25.18
C VAL A 474 23.71 -3.17 25.59
N LYS A 475 22.68 -2.98 24.77
CA LYS A 475 21.40 -3.64 24.91
C LYS A 475 21.32 -4.80 23.93
N THR A 476 21.16 -6.01 24.44
CA THR A 476 20.94 -7.20 23.62
C THR A 476 19.42 -7.39 23.44
N VAL A 477 18.96 -7.30 22.21
CA VAL A 477 17.55 -7.49 21.85
C VAL A 477 17.44 -8.71 20.94
N ARG A 478 16.56 -9.65 21.30
CA ARG A 478 16.12 -10.70 20.39
C ARG A 478 15.10 -10.07 19.44
N PRO A 479 15.40 -9.96 18.13
CA PRO A 479 14.44 -9.38 17.21
C PRO A 479 13.22 -10.28 17.12
N GLY A 480 12.04 -9.66 17.15
CA GLY A 480 10.82 -10.29 16.70
C GLY A 480 10.73 -10.24 15.16
N ASP A 481 9.59 -10.61 14.63
CA ASP A 481 9.26 -10.43 13.22
C ASP A 481 8.52 -9.10 13.03
N LEU A 482 9.27 -8.05 12.71
CA LEU A 482 8.74 -6.74 12.32
C LEU A 482 8.50 -6.76 10.81
N VAL A 483 7.22 -6.78 10.41
CA VAL A 483 6.82 -6.98 9.01
C VAL A 483 7.12 -5.75 8.17
N VAL A 484 7.50 -5.98 6.92
CA VAL A 484 7.75 -4.95 5.90
C VAL A 484 6.89 -5.21 4.66
N CYS A 485 6.31 -4.16 4.10
CA CYS A 485 5.43 -4.23 2.94
C CYS A 485 6.16 -3.74 1.68
N ASN A 486 6.49 -4.64 0.77
CA ASN A 486 7.09 -4.34 -0.53
C ASN A 486 6.02 -4.49 -1.60
N LEU A 487 5.47 -3.36 -2.07
CA LEU A 487 4.24 -3.34 -2.86
C LEU A 487 4.44 -2.85 -4.29
N ALA A 488 3.66 -3.45 -5.19
CA ALA A 488 3.43 -2.96 -6.55
C ALA A 488 2.01 -3.35 -6.99
N SER A 489 1.49 -2.67 -8.01
CA SER A 489 0.15 -2.94 -8.53
C SER A 489 0.15 -3.04 -10.04
N LEU A 490 -0.45 -4.12 -10.55
CA LEU A 490 -0.75 -4.31 -11.96
C LEU A 490 -1.90 -3.38 -12.38
N SER A 491 -1.72 -2.62 -13.44
CA SER A 491 -2.74 -1.71 -13.96
C SER A 491 -3.67 -2.46 -14.91
N LEU A 492 -4.73 -3.08 -14.39
CA LEU A 492 -5.60 -4.00 -15.16
C LEU A 492 -6.24 -3.36 -16.40
N GLY A 493 -6.44 -2.04 -16.40
CA GLY A 493 -6.95 -1.30 -17.55
C GLY A 493 -5.92 -1.13 -18.67
N HIS A 494 -4.63 -1.29 -18.39
CA HIS A 494 -3.53 -1.11 -19.37
C HIS A 494 -2.89 -2.42 -19.79
N LEU A 495 -3.24 -3.54 -19.14
CA LEU A 495 -2.66 -4.85 -19.43
C LEU A 495 -3.52 -5.64 -20.44
N PRO A 496 -2.88 -6.42 -21.32
CA PRO A 496 -3.57 -7.34 -22.23
C PRO A 496 -3.99 -8.61 -21.47
N LEU A 497 -5.05 -8.50 -20.66
CA LEU A 497 -5.52 -9.58 -19.78
C LEU A 497 -5.95 -10.86 -20.51
N GLU A 498 -6.22 -10.79 -21.81
CA GLU A 498 -6.57 -11.93 -22.66
C GLU A 498 -5.34 -12.72 -23.14
N ASP A 499 -4.16 -12.09 -23.17
CA ASP A 499 -2.91 -12.73 -23.55
C ASP A 499 -2.19 -13.27 -22.30
N GLU A 500 -2.33 -14.58 -22.10
CA GLU A 500 -1.78 -15.25 -20.93
C GLU A 500 -0.25 -15.17 -20.86
N GLN A 501 0.44 -15.28 -22.00
CA GLN A 501 1.89 -15.22 -22.06
C GLN A 501 2.40 -13.83 -21.67
N GLN A 502 1.80 -12.79 -22.22
CA GLN A 502 2.17 -11.41 -21.86
C GLN A 502 1.87 -11.11 -20.40
N LEU A 503 0.73 -11.56 -19.87
CA LEU A 503 0.39 -11.40 -18.46
C LEU A 503 1.44 -12.09 -17.56
N GLN A 504 1.82 -13.31 -17.87
CA GLN A 504 2.85 -14.05 -17.13
C GLN A 504 4.21 -13.33 -17.17
N GLU A 505 4.62 -12.81 -18.32
CA GLU A 505 5.85 -12.02 -18.44
C GLU A 505 5.84 -10.74 -17.58
N LYS A 506 4.72 -10.02 -17.57
CA LYS A 506 4.58 -8.80 -16.74
C LYS A 506 4.60 -9.13 -15.26
N VAL A 507 3.87 -10.15 -14.84
CA VAL A 507 3.88 -10.63 -13.45
C VAL A 507 5.29 -11.08 -13.04
N ALA A 508 5.99 -11.84 -13.87
CA ALA A 508 7.35 -12.28 -13.59
C ALA A 508 8.32 -11.09 -13.44
N THR A 509 8.17 -10.07 -14.29
CA THR A 509 9.00 -8.86 -14.25
C THR A 509 8.79 -8.09 -12.94
N VAL A 510 7.55 -7.90 -12.53
CA VAL A 510 7.26 -7.14 -11.28
C VAL A 510 7.60 -7.95 -10.03
N VAL A 511 7.40 -9.27 -10.01
CA VAL A 511 7.82 -10.13 -8.89
C VAL A 511 9.34 -10.03 -8.69
N ARG A 512 10.12 -10.05 -9.77
CA ARG A 512 11.58 -9.84 -9.71
C ARG A 512 11.94 -8.45 -9.21
N ALA A 513 11.26 -7.41 -9.68
CA ALA A 513 11.49 -6.05 -9.21
C ALA A 513 11.25 -5.92 -7.69
N LEU A 514 10.17 -6.52 -7.19
CA LEU A 514 9.84 -6.53 -5.77
C LEU A 514 10.84 -7.36 -4.93
N ASP A 515 11.32 -8.48 -5.45
CA ASP A 515 12.39 -9.25 -4.78
C ASP A 515 13.69 -8.43 -4.68
N ASN A 516 14.03 -7.66 -5.72
CA ASN A 516 15.19 -6.77 -5.72
C ASN A 516 15.00 -5.58 -4.74
N VAL A 517 13.79 -5.06 -4.57
CA VAL A 517 13.49 -4.02 -3.56
C VAL A 517 13.90 -4.47 -2.17
N ILE A 518 13.70 -5.74 -1.80
CA ILE A 518 14.07 -6.28 -0.50
C ILE A 518 15.58 -6.10 -0.22
N ASP A 519 16.41 -6.33 -1.24
CA ASP A 519 17.87 -6.25 -1.12
C ASP A 519 18.43 -4.83 -1.33
N LEU A 520 17.62 -3.92 -1.86
CA LEU A 520 18.01 -2.54 -2.19
C LEU A 520 17.48 -1.51 -1.19
N ASN A 521 16.52 -1.92 -0.35
CA ASN A 521 15.84 -1.02 0.58
C ASN A 521 16.78 -0.52 1.69
N LEU A 522 16.71 0.75 2.02
CA LEU A 522 17.24 1.28 3.26
C LEU A 522 16.22 1.03 4.38
N TYR A 523 16.64 0.29 5.41
CA TYR A 523 15.76 -0.05 6.52
C TYR A 523 15.93 0.94 7.68
N PRO A 524 14.84 1.62 8.13
CA PRO A 524 14.92 2.55 9.26
C PRO A 524 15.33 1.89 10.58
N VAL A 525 15.02 0.60 10.72
CA VAL A 525 15.34 -0.20 11.91
C VAL A 525 15.85 -1.60 11.51
N PRO A 526 16.87 -2.15 12.23
CA PRO A 526 17.48 -3.44 11.89
C PRO A 526 16.50 -4.63 11.92
N TYR A 527 15.48 -4.59 12.79
CA TYR A 527 14.49 -5.68 12.91
C TYR A 527 13.71 -5.87 11.62
N ALA A 528 13.41 -4.77 10.93
CA ALA A 528 12.72 -4.78 9.64
C ALA A 528 13.54 -5.48 8.56
N GLU A 529 14.86 -5.19 8.48
CA GLU A 529 15.75 -5.84 7.54
C GLU A 529 15.83 -7.35 7.80
N ILE A 530 16.04 -7.75 9.05
CA ILE A 530 16.13 -9.16 9.44
C ILE A 530 14.88 -9.92 9.03
N THR A 531 13.70 -9.40 9.33
CA THR A 531 12.42 -10.03 8.98
C THR A 531 12.24 -10.10 7.47
N ASN A 532 12.51 -8.99 6.77
CA ASN A 532 12.31 -8.92 5.32
C ASN A 532 13.25 -9.86 4.56
N GLN A 533 14.50 -9.99 5.00
CA GLN A 533 15.47 -10.94 4.44
C GLN A 533 15.09 -12.41 4.69
N ARG A 534 14.50 -12.72 5.86
CA ARG A 534 14.11 -14.10 6.21
C ARG A 534 12.90 -14.59 5.43
N TYR A 535 11.86 -13.77 5.32
CA TYR A 535 10.61 -14.12 4.64
C TYR A 535 10.61 -13.74 3.17
N ARG A 536 11.35 -12.71 2.78
CA ARG A 536 11.36 -12.13 1.44
C ARG A 536 9.95 -11.88 0.91
N SER A 537 9.09 -11.32 1.76
CA SER A 537 7.67 -11.09 1.46
C SER A 537 7.49 -9.96 0.47
N ILE A 538 6.63 -10.18 -0.51
CA ILE A 538 6.18 -9.16 -1.45
C ILE A 538 4.65 -9.05 -1.41
N GLY A 539 4.11 -7.98 -1.96
CA GLY A 539 2.67 -7.76 -2.08
C GLY A 539 2.35 -7.21 -3.47
N LEU A 540 2.14 -8.09 -4.42
CA LEU A 540 1.65 -7.71 -5.74
C LEU A 540 0.13 -7.62 -5.70
N GLY A 541 -0.40 -6.43 -6.00
CA GLY A 541 -1.81 -6.16 -6.10
C GLY A 541 -2.21 -5.66 -7.49
N VAL A 542 -3.36 -5.00 -7.54
CA VAL A 542 -3.92 -4.46 -8.78
C VAL A 542 -4.47 -3.05 -8.57
N SER A 543 -4.50 -2.28 -9.64
CA SER A 543 -5.31 -1.08 -9.83
C SER A 543 -6.10 -1.21 -11.11
N GLY A 544 -7.04 -0.31 -11.37
CA GLY A 544 -7.79 -0.34 -12.63
C GLY A 544 -8.82 -1.45 -12.73
N TYR A 545 -9.33 -1.95 -11.61
CA TYR A 545 -10.30 -3.04 -11.58
C TYR A 545 -11.61 -2.64 -12.29
N HIS A 546 -12.22 -1.51 -11.91
CA HIS A 546 -13.44 -1.02 -12.57
C HIS A 546 -13.15 -0.59 -14.02
N HIS A 547 -11.97 -0.01 -14.30
CA HIS A 547 -11.53 0.32 -15.65
C HIS A 547 -11.49 -0.91 -16.55
N ALA A 548 -10.91 -2.02 -16.09
CA ALA A 548 -10.85 -3.27 -16.84
C ALA A 548 -12.24 -3.87 -17.15
N LEU A 549 -13.18 -3.78 -16.20
CA LEU A 549 -14.57 -4.19 -16.40
C LEU A 549 -15.26 -3.33 -17.47
N ALA A 550 -15.12 -2.00 -17.36
CA ALA A 550 -15.74 -1.06 -18.29
C ALA A 550 -15.24 -1.24 -19.73
N LEU A 551 -13.93 -1.42 -19.94
CA LEU A 551 -13.35 -1.70 -21.26
C LEU A 551 -13.94 -2.96 -21.93
N ARG A 552 -14.39 -3.94 -21.12
CA ARG A 552 -14.94 -5.21 -21.58
C ARG A 552 -16.47 -5.25 -21.61
N GLY A 553 -17.12 -4.14 -21.35
CA GLY A 553 -18.58 -4.08 -21.33
C GLY A 553 -19.21 -4.84 -20.17
N ILE A 554 -18.47 -5.10 -19.10
CA ILE A 554 -18.92 -5.86 -17.94
C ILE A 554 -19.46 -4.91 -16.87
N ARG A 555 -20.70 -5.13 -16.43
CA ARG A 555 -21.32 -4.37 -15.33
C ARG A 555 -20.83 -4.89 -13.99
N TRP A 556 -20.67 -3.99 -13.02
CA TRP A 556 -20.26 -4.33 -11.66
C TRP A 556 -21.21 -5.33 -10.99
N GLU A 557 -22.50 -5.07 -11.04
CA GLU A 557 -23.54 -5.95 -10.49
C GLU A 557 -23.93 -7.02 -11.51
N SER A 558 -23.02 -7.99 -11.75
CA SER A 558 -23.26 -9.08 -12.70
C SER A 558 -22.44 -10.32 -12.36
N GLU A 559 -22.96 -11.49 -12.70
CA GLU A 559 -22.23 -12.76 -12.61
C GLU A 559 -21.03 -12.79 -13.60
N ALA A 560 -21.09 -12.03 -14.68
CA ALA A 560 -19.96 -11.90 -15.61
C ALA A 560 -18.75 -11.22 -14.94
N HIS A 561 -18.99 -10.21 -14.09
CA HIS A 561 -17.95 -9.59 -13.27
C HIS A 561 -17.28 -10.61 -12.34
N LEU A 562 -18.08 -11.37 -11.60
CA LEU A 562 -17.56 -12.35 -10.65
C LEU A 562 -16.67 -13.40 -11.35
N ARG A 563 -17.17 -13.96 -12.46
CA ARG A 563 -16.40 -14.96 -13.23
C ARG A 563 -15.12 -14.37 -13.82
N PHE A 564 -15.21 -13.23 -14.48
CA PHE A 564 -14.07 -12.62 -15.15
C PHE A 564 -12.93 -12.30 -14.16
N MET A 565 -13.26 -11.73 -13.01
CA MET A 565 -12.24 -11.35 -12.03
C MET A 565 -11.71 -12.54 -11.24
N ASP A 566 -12.51 -13.58 -11.00
CA ASP A 566 -12.01 -14.84 -10.45
C ASP A 566 -10.93 -15.45 -11.37
N GLU A 567 -11.20 -15.54 -12.66
CA GLU A 567 -10.27 -16.02 -13.68
C GLU A 567 -8.99 -15.17 -13.79
N VAL A 568 -9.13 -13.85 -13.75
CA VAL A 568 -7.98 -12.92 -13.82
C VAL A 568 -7.07 -13.10 -12.60
N PHE A 569 -7.64 -13.14 -11.39
CA PHE A 569 -6.86 -13.29 -10.17
C PHE A 569 -6.24 -14.71 -10.04
N GLU A 570 -6.91 -15.74 -10.53
CA GLU A 570 -6.33 -17.09 -10.62
C GLU A 570 -5.07 -17.09 -11.50
N ARG A 571 -5.13 -16.48 -12.69
CA ARG A 571 -3.98 -16.37 -13.60
C ARG A 571 -2.84 -15.53 -13.01
N ILE A 572 -3.15 -14.42 -12.33
CA ILE A 572 -2.13 -13.59 -11.65
C ILE A 572 -1.46 -14.41 -10.55
N ASN A 573 -2.22 -15.13 -9.73
CA ASN A 573 -1.66 -15.96 -8.66
C ASN A 573 -0.78 -17.10 -9.22
N TYR A 574 -1.24 -17.79 -10.25
CA TYR A 574 -0.44 -18.81 -10.93
C TYR A 574 0.89 -18.25 -11.43
N ALA A 575 0.84 -17.13 -12.14
CA ALA A 575 2.03 -16.48 -12.69
C ALA A 575 3.00 -15.99 -11.59
N ALA A 576 2.48 -15.46 -10.47
CA ALA A 576 3.29 -14.99 -9.35
C ALA A 576 4.03 -16.16 -8.66
N ILE A 577 3.34 -17.28 -8.42
CA ILE A 577 3.94 -18.48 -7.82
C ILE A 577 5.00 -19.06 -8.78
N GLN A 578 4.70 -19.14 -10.08
CA GLN A 578 5.65 -19.60 -11.09
C GLN A 578 6.91 -18.72 -11.10
N ALA A 579 6.75 -17.39 -11.14
CA ALA A 579 7.85 -16.46 -11.14
C ALA A 579 8.72 -16.57 -9.87
N SER A 580 8.10 -16.68 -8.70
CA SER A 580 8.82 -16.85 -7.44
C SER A 580 9.55 -18.19 -7.35
N THR A 581 9.01 -19.25 -7.96
CA THR A 581 9.69 -20.56 -8.06
C THR A 581 10.91 -20.49 -8.98
N GLU A 582 10.82 -19.78 -10.10
CA GLU A 582 11.96 -19.56 -10.99
C GLU A 582 13.06 -18.72 -10.32
N LEU A 583 12.67 -17.69 -9.56
CA LEU A 583 13.60 -16.91 -8.74
C LEU A 583 14.26 -17.76 -7.63
N ALA A 584 13.52 -18.69 -7.02
CA ALA A 584 14.09 -19.60 -6.04
C ALA A 584 15.16 -20.52 -6.64
N ARG A 585 14.95 -21.00 -7.87
CA ARG A 585 15.96 -21.77 -8.61
C ARG A 585 17.23 -20.95 -8.89
N GLU A 586 17.07 -19.65 -9.15
CA GLU A 586 18.18 -18.75 -9.48
C GLU A 586 18.91 -18.22 -8.23
N LYS A 587 18.15 -17.80 -7.21
CA LYS A 587 18.64 -17.02 -6.06
C LYS A 587 18.45 -17.73 -4.71
N GLY A 588 17.89 -18.94 -4.68
CA GLY A 588 17.54 -19.69 -3.47
C GLY A 588 16.16 -19.35 -2.91
N SER A 589 15.60 -20.26 -2.11
CA SER A 589 14.32 -20.08 -1.42
C SER A 589 14.44 -19.12 -0.23
N TYR A 590 13.30 -18.57 0.24
CA TYR A 590 13.28 -17.86 1.51
C TYR A 590 13.60 -18.80 2.68
N ALA A 591 14.08 -18.22 3.80
CA ALA A 591 14.72 -19.00 4.88
C ALA A 591 13.78 -20.02 5.57
N TYR A 592 12.48 -19.76 5.56
CA TYR A 592 11.47 -20.59 6.25
C TYR A 592 10.59 -21.40 5.28
N PHE A 593 11.09 -21.70 4.10
CA PHE A 593 10.34 -22.47 3.09
C PHE A 593 10.03 -23.90 3.58
N GLU A 594 10.98 -24.54 4.26
CA GLU A 594 10.82 -25.89 4.76
C GLU A 594 9.72 -25.96 5.84
N GLY A 595 8.78 -26.88 5.68
CA GLY A 595 7.61 -27.05 6.54
C GLY A 595 6.43 -26.11 6.24
N SER A 596 6.55 -25.21 5.27
CA SER A 596 5.48 -24.31 4.85
C SER A 596 4.38 -25.04 4.07
N ASP A 597 3.19 -24.44 4.00
CA ASP A 597 2.12 -24.92 3.13
C ASP A 597 2.51 -24.92 1.63
N TRP A 598 3.48 -24.09 1.26
CA TRP A 598 4.06 -24.09 -0.08
C TRP A 598 4.81 -25.37 -0.37
N GLN A 599 5.70 -25.80 0.54
CA GLN A 599 6.48 -27.02 0.39
C GLN A 599 5.62 -28.29 0.45
N THR A 600 4.68 -28.33 1.41
CA THR A 600 3.82 -29.49 1.64
C THR A 600 2.72 -29.65 0.60
N GLY A 601 2.45 -28.60 -0.20
CA GLY A 601 1.34 -28.55 -1.14
C GLY A 601 -0.01 -28.17 -0.51
N ALA A 602 -0.06 -27.96 0.81
CA ALA A 602 -1.28 -27.60 1.53
C ALA A 602 -1.89 -26.28 1.04
N TYR A 603 -1.05 -25.34 0.59
CA TYR A 603 -1.52 -24.09 -0.03
C TYR A 603 -2.49 -24.33 -1.18
N PHE A 604 -2.15 -25.24 -2.09
CA PHE A 604 -2.93 -25.55 -3.28
C PHE A 604 -4.20 -26.32 -2.91
N THR A 605 -4.09 -27.29 -2.00
CA THR A 605 -5.22 -28.11 -1.54
C THR A 605 -6.26 -27.29 -0.81
N LYS A 606 -5.85 -26.43 0.13
CA LYS A 606 -6.75 -25.53 0.89
C LYS A 606 -7.55 -24.59 -0.02
N ARG A 607 -7.00 -24.25 -1.19
CA ARG A 607 -7.63 -23.33 -2.17
C ARG A 607 -8.38 -24.07 -3.29
N GLY A 608 -8.37 -25.41 -3.29
CA GLY A 608 -9.07 -26.23 -4.28
C GLY A 608 -8.48 -26.14 -5.69
N TYR A 609 -7.17 -25.95 -5.80
CA TYR A 609 -6.46 -25.96 -7.08
C TYR A 609 -6.17 -27.39 -7.49
N THR A 610 -7.02 -27.96 -8.36
CA THR A 610 -7.01 -29.38 -8.72
C THR A 610 -6.65 -29.66 -10.19
N SER A 611 -6.56 -28.64 -11.05
CA SER A 611 -6.20 -28.84 -12.46
C SER A 611 -4.78 -29.40 -12.61
N GLU A 612 -4.50 -30.06 -13.75
CA GLU A 612 -3.19 -30.60 -14.05
C GLU A 612 -2.09 -29.52 -13.99
N ALA A 613 -2.36 -28.32 -14.52
CA ALA A 613 -1.42 -27.19 -14.47
C ALA A 613 -1.07 -26.81 -13.03
N TRP A 614 -2.06 -26.72 -12.14
CA TRP A 614 -1.83 -26.44 -10.72
C TRP A 614 -1.07 -27.54 -10.01
N GLN A 615 -1.36 -28.83 -10.31
CA GLN A 615 -0.62 -29.96 -9.74
C GLN A 615 0.85 -29.96 -10.18
N GLN A 616 1.12 -29.66 -11.46
CA GLN A 616 2.48 -29.53 -11.98
C GLN A 616 3.23 -28.36 -11.33
N LEU A 617 2.55 -27.23 -11.12
CA LEU A 617 3.15 -26.09 -10.43
C LEU A 617 3.46 -26.42 -8.96
N ALA A 618 2.53 -27.05 -8.25
CA ALA A 618 2.74 -27.50 -6.86
C ALA A 618 3.95 -28.43 -6.74
N ALA A 619 4.09 -29.40 -7.65
CA ALA A 619 5.25 -30.29 -7.68
C ALA A 619 6.57 -29.54 -7.96
N ARG A 620 6.54 -28.53 -8.84
CA ARG A 620 7.71 -27.66 -9.08
C ARG A 620 8.08 -26.84 -7.84
N VAL A 621 7.10 -26.24 -7.16
CA VAL A 621 7.31 -25.50 -5.92
C VAL A 621 7.95 -26.40 -4.84
N ALA A 622 7.40 -27.57 -4.62
CA ALA A 622 7.94 -28.52 -3.63
C ALA A 622 9.39 -28.92 -3.92
N LYS A 623 9.77 -29.05 -5.21
CA LYS A 623 11.11 -29.48 -5.64
C LYS A 623 12.11 -28.34 -5.74
N GLN A 624 11.72 -27.19 -6.26
CA GLN A 624 12.61 -26.07 -6.58
C GLN A 624 12.62 -24.98 -5.51
N GLY A 625 11.58 -24.98 -4.64
CA GLY A 625 11.40 -23.93 -3.64
C GLY A 625 10.56 -22.74 -4.11
N LEU A 626 10.42 -21.79 -3.22
CA LEU A 626 9.77 -20.51 -3.46
C LEU A 626 10.65 -19.37 -2.91
N ARG A 627 10.85 -18.32 -3.70
CA ARG A 627 11.72 -17.19 -3.30
C ARG A 627 11.09 -16.32 -2.23
N ASN A 628 9.78 -16.12 -2.30
CA ASN A 628 9.03 -15.15 -1.50
C ASN A 628 7.97 -15.89 -0.65
N ALA A 629 7.98 -15.68 0.66
CA ALA A 629 7.06 -16.36 1.59
C ALA A 629 5.60 -15.96 1.42
N TYR A 630 5.35 -14.74 0.93
CA TYR A 630 4.05 -14.17 0.61
C TYR A 630 4.16 -13.42 -0.71
N LEU A 631 3.10 -13.44 -1.52
CA LEU A 631 3.15 -12.98 -2.92
C LEU A 631 2.14 -11.87 -3.23
N LEU A 632 0.86 -12.07 -2.94
CA LEU A 632 -0.20 -11.17 -3.36
C LEU A 632 -0.83 -10.41 -2.18
N ALA A 633 -0.98 -9.10 -2.36
CA ALA A 633 -1.70 -8.22 -1.45
C ALA A 633 -2.31 -7.08 -2.26
N VAL A 634 -3.58 -6.75 -2.02
CA VAL A 634 -4.28 -5.73 -2.82
C VAL A 634 -4.38 -4.43 -2.04
N ALA A 635 -3.48 -3.50 -2.34
CA ALA A 635 -3.43 -2.16 -1.75
C ALA A 635 -4.51 -1.22 -2.33
N PRO A 636 -4.84 -0.10 -1.65
CA PRO A 636 -5.86 0.84 -2.12
C PRO A 636 -5.46 1.60 -3.40
N THR A 637 -4.20 1.86 -3.62
CA THR A 637 -3.60 2.58 -4.76
C THR A 637 -4.18 3.99 -5.05
N SER A 638 -4.66 4.71 -4.05
CA SER A 638 -5.36 6.00 -4.23
C SER A 638 -4.54 7.05 -5.01
N SER A 639 -3.23 7.14 -4.79
CA SER A 639 -2.35 8.06 -5.54
C SER A 639 -1.77 7.45 -6.80
N THR A 640 -1.33 6.18 -6.73
CA THR A 640 -0.65 5.54 -7.86
C THR A 640 -1.59 5.21 -9.01
N SER A 641 -2.88 4.99 -8.73
CA SER A 641 -3.89 4.85 -9.78
C SER A 641 -4.15 6.16 -10.54
N ILE A 642 -4.12 7.31 -9.86
CA ILE A 642 -4.21 8.63 -10.50
C ILE A 642 -3.02 8.83 -11.43
N LEU A 643 -1.81 8.49 -10.97
CA LEU A 643 -0.59 8.55 -11.77
C LEU A 643 -0.71 7.69 -13.04
N ALA A 644 -1.28 6.51 -12.92
CA ALA A 644 -1.50 5.60 -14.05
C ALA A 644 -2.73 5.93 -14.90
N GLY A 645 -3.53 6.94 -14.55
CA GLY A 645 -4.76 7.27 -15.27
C GLY A 645 -5.80 6.15 -15.25
N THR A 646 -5.93 5.45 -14.11
CA THR A 646 -6.84 4.30 -13.96
C THR A 646 -7.64 4.37 -12.66
N THR A 647 -8.52 3.40 -12.39
CA THR A 647 -9.32 3.35 -11.17
C THR A 647 -8.51 2.82 -9.98
N ALA A 648 -8.85 3.26 -8.76
CA ALA A 648 -8.15 2.87 -7.55
C ALA A 648 -8.41 1.41 -7.16
N GLY A 649 -7.35 0.65 -6.93
CA GLY A 649 -7.38 -0.72 -6.42
C GLY A 649 -8.48 -1.58 -7.03
N ILE A 650 -9.29 -2.14 -6.15
CA ILE A 650 -10.46 -2.97 -6.45
C ILE A 650 -11.79 -2.22 -6.22
N ASP A 651 -11.72 -0.91 -6.01
CA ASP A 651 -12.91 -0.11 -5.73
C ASP A 651 -13.68 0.29 -7.00
N PRO A 652 -14.99 0.47 -6.89
CA PRO A 652 -15.76 1.15 -7.93
C PRO A 652 -15.42 2.65 -7.93
N VAL A 653 -15.60 3.31 -9.07
CA VAL A 653 -15.45 4.76 -9.14
C VAL A 653 -16.47 5.46 -8.22
N MET A 654 -16.06 6.55 -7.60
CA MET A 654 -16.97 7.37 -6.78
C MET A 654 -18.10 7.97 -7.64
N LYS A 655 -17.72 8.58 -8.76
CA LYS A 655 -18.59 9.14 -9.79
C LYS A 655 -17.88 9.04 -11.14
N ARG A 656 -18.64 9.08 -12.23
CA ARG A 656 -18.09 9.10 -13.60
C ARG A 656 -17.28 10.35 -13.89
N PHE A 657 -17.73 11.46 -13.31
CA PHE A 657 -17.10 12.78 -13.38
C PHE A 657 -17.42 13.54 -12.09
N TYR A 658 -16.45 14.25 -11.56
CA TYR A 658 -16.62 15.22 -10.47
C TYR A 658 -15.47 16.23 -10.46
N LEU A 659 -15.72 17.37 -9.83
CA LEU A 659 -14.71 18.37 -9.59
C LEU A 659 -14.17 18.19 -8.17
N GLU A 660 -12.86 18.00 -8.06
CA GLU A 660 -12.15 17.88 -6.79
C GLU A 660 -11.50 19.23 -6.46
N GLU A 661 -11.81 19.78 -5.31
CA GLU A 661 -11.10 20.97 -4.82
C GLU A 661 -9.76 20.58 -4.19
N LYS A 662 -8.66 21.08 -4.75
CA LYS A 662 -7.32 20.84 -4.22
C LYS A 662 -6.51 22.14 -4.20
N LYS A 663 -6.14 22.59 -2.99
CA LYS A 663 -5.36 23.83 -2.80
C LYS A 663 -5.96 25.04 -3.54
N GLY A 664 -7.29 25.18 -3.50
CA GLY A 664 -8.02 26.29 -4.13
C GLY A 664 -8.21 26.18 -5.66
N ALA A 665 -7.84 25.04 -6.28
CA ALA A 665 -8.10 24.75 -7.68
C ALA A 665 -9.12 23.63 -7.80
N MET A 666 -10.10 23.78 -8.70
CA MET A 666 -11.06 22.74 -9.06
C MET A 666 -10.47 21.87 -10.15
N LEU A 667 -10.17 20.62 -9.83
CA LEU A 667 -9.60 19.66 -10.77
C LEU A 667 -10.69 18.67 -11.23
N PRO A 668 -10.92 18.52 -12.55
CA PRO A 668 -11.82 17.51 -13.04
C PRO A 668 -11.24 16.11 -12.84
N ARG A 669 -12.09 15.20 -12.39
CA ARG A 669 -11.83 13.78 -12.29
C ARG A 669 -12.77 13.05 -13.21
N VAL A 670 -12.21 12.33 -14.16
CA VAL A 670 -12.94 11.60 -15.19
C VAL A 670 -12.68 10.10 -15.01
N ALA A 671 -13.71 9.27 -15.13
CA ALA A 671 -13.51 7.83 -15.18
C ALA A 671 -12.68 7.45 -16.43
N PRO A 672 -11.72 6.55 -16.32
CA PRO A 672 -10.81 6.21 -17.42
C PRO A 672 -11.57 5.73 -18.67
N ALA A 673 -11.13 6.17 -19.85
CA ALA A 673 -11.76 5.84 -21.12
C ALA A 673 -13.29 6.08 -21.16
N LEU A 674 -13.74 7.17 -20.51
CA LEU A 674 -15.15 7.55 -20.49
C LEU A 674 -15.62 7.93 -21.91
N ASN A 675 -16.63 7.23 -22.40
CA ASN A 675 -17.28 7.47 -23.71
C ASN A 675 -18.68 6.87 -23.72
N ASP A 676 -19.41 6.98 -24.82
CA ASP A 676 -20.80 6.48 -24.96
C ASP A 676 -20.96 4.99 -24.63
N ARG A 677 -19.92 4.18 -24.84
CA ARG A 677 -19.92 2.73 -24.57
C ARG A 677 -19.68 2.41 -23.10
N THR A 678 -18.78 3.16 -22.46
CA THR A 678 -18.35 2.91 -21.06
C THR A 678 -19.15 3.69 -20.04
N TYR A 679 -19.81 4.77 -20.43
CA TYR A 679 -20.58 5.67 -19.54
C TYR A 679 -21.51 4.92 -18.59
N TRP A 680 -22.30 3.97 -19.11
CA TRP A 680 -23.28 3.22 -18.32
C TRP A 680 -22.70 2.09 -17.50
N LEU A 681 -21.42 1.74 -17.73
CA LEU A 681 -20.72 0.70 -17.00
C LEU A 681 -20.08 1.24 -15.71
N TYR A 682 -19.79 2.54 -15.66
CA TYR A 682 -19.26 3.21 -14.48
C TYR A 682 -20.38 3.63 -13.52
N LYS A 683 -20.95 2.65 -12.79
CA LYS A 683 -21.89 2.93 -11.71
C LYS A 683 -21.12 3.41 -10.49
N GLY A 684 -21.54 4.54 -9.89
CA GLY A 684 -20.87 5.13 -8.74
C GLY A 684 -20.97 4.25 -7.49
N ALA A 685 -19.93 4.30 -6.65
CA ALA A 685 -19.75 3.45 -5.47
C ALA A 685 -20.97 3.42 -4.54
N TYR A 686 -21.55 4.57 -4.25
CA TYR A 686 -22.74 4.68 -3.38
C TYR A 686 -24.05 4.19 -4.01
N LEU A 687 -24.06 3.92 -5.32
CA LEU A 687 -25.23 3.40 -6.03
C LEU A 687 -25.16 1.88 -6.21
N ILE A 688 -24.00 1.27 -5.93
CA ILE A 688 -23.77 -0.16 -6.06
C ILE A 688 -24.30 -0.89 -4.81
N ASP A 689 -24.99 -2.01 -5.02
CA ASP A 689 -25.27 -2.96 -3.96
C ASP A 689 -23.94 -3.58 -3.49
N GLN A 690 -23.55 -3.29 -2.24
CA GLN A 690 -22.28 -3.67 -1.66
C GLN A 690 -22.10 -5.19 -1.54
N THR A 691 -23.17 -5.96 -1.59
CA THR A 691 -23.10 -7.43 -1.59
C THR A 691 -22.32 -7.96 -2.78
N TRP A 692 -22.37 -7.30 -3.95
CA TRP A 692 -21.58 -7.67 -5.12
C TRP A 692 -20.08 -7.42 -4.90
N SER A 693 -19.70 -6.31 -4.29
CA SER A 693 -18.32 -6.01 -3.95
C SER A 693 -17.75 -7.04 -2.96
N ILE A 694 -18.55 -7.43 -1.97
CA ILE A 694 -18.16 -8.43 -0.95
C ILE A 694 -18.04 -9.83 -1.59
N ARG A 695 -18.99 -10.25 -2.43
CA ARG A 695 -18.92 -11.54 -3.15
C ARG A 695 -17.69 -11.61 -4.04
N ALA A 696 -17.42 -10.53 -4.79
CA ALA A 696 -16.20 -10.44 -5.59
C ALA A 696 -14.93 -10.51 -4.73
N ALA A 697 -14.91 -9.83 -3.57
CA ALA A 697 -13.78 -9.89 -2.63
C ALA A 697 -13.56 -11.31 -2.08
N GLY A 698 -14.64 -12.05 -1.78
CA GLY A 698 -14.55 -13.45 -1.33
C GLY A 698 -13.93 -14.36 -2.39
N LEU A 699 -14.33 -14.22 -3.66
CA LEU A 699 -13.74 -14.99 -4.76
C LEU A 699 -12.26 -14.65 -4.96
N ARG A 700 -11.90 -13.36 -4.97
CA ARG A 700 -10.49 -12.93 -5.07
C ARG A 700 -9.65 -13.41 -3.91
N GLN A 701 -10.21 -13.45 -2.69
CA GLN A 701 -9.46 -13.85 -1.48
C GLN A 701 -8.91 -15.28 -1.58
N ARG A 702 -9.55 -16.15 -2.36
CA ARG A 702 -9.04 -17.48 -2.68
C ARG A 702 -7.66 -17.41 -3.34
N HIS A 703 -7.43 -16.40 -4.17
CA HIS A 703 -6.21 -16.25 -4.97
C HIS A 703 -5.18 -15.35 -4.29
N VAL A 704 -5.58 -14.52 -3.35
CA VAL A 704 -4.71 -13.59 -2.62
C VAL A 704 -4.29 -14.21 -1.30
N ASP A 705 -3.01 -14.54 -1.17
CA ASP A 705 -2.47 -15.21 0.02
C ASP A 705 -2.44 -14.28 1.26
N GLN A 706 -2.23 -12.99 1.09
CA GLN A 706 -2.39 -12.00 2.14
C GLN A 706 -3.84 -11.47 2.19
N ALA A 707 -4.07 -10.17 2.13
CA ALA A 707 -5.39 -9.57 2.25
C ALA A 707 -5.66 -8.51 1.17
N GLN A 708 -6.79 -7.84 1.26
CA GLN A 708 -7.22 -6.80 0.32
C GLN A 708 -7.85 -5.64 1.08
N SER A 709 -7.55 -4.42 0.63
CA SER A 709 -8.14 -3.19 1.18
C SER A 709 -9.54 -2.99 0.61
N LEU A 710 -10.51 -3.71 1.18
CA LEU A 710 -11.92 -3.66 0.75
C LEU A 710 -12.64 -2.52 1.45
N ASN A 711 -13.09 -1.51 0.71
CA ASN A 711 -13.98 -0.46 1.19
C ASN A 711 -15.45 -0.87 1.05
N LEU A 712 -16.27 -0.42 2.00
CA LEU A 712 -17.73 -0.52 1.93
C LEU A 712 -18.32 0.90 1.83
N TYR A 713 -19.25 1.10 0.91
CA TYR A 713 -19.88 2.39 0.66
C TYR A 713 -21.35 2.34 1.12
N ILE A 714 -21.70 3.14 2.12
CA ILE A 714 -23.03 3.17 2.69
C ILE A 714 -23.68 4.55 2.53
N THR A 715 -24.96 4.55 2.29
CA THR A 715 -25.80 5.73 2.27
C THR A 715 -26.61 5.85 3.55
N HIS A 716 -27.31 6.96 3.73
CA HIS A 716 -28.25 7.16 4.85
C HIS A 716 -29.42 6.13 4.88
N GLU A 717 -29.63 5.39 3.80
CA GLU A 717 -30.65 4.34 3.71
C GLU A 717 -30.25 3.06 4.45
N TYR A 718 -28.96 2.85 4.71
CA TYR A 718 -28.51 1.69 5.46
C TYR A 718 -28.86 1.80 6.94
N THR A 719 -29.61 0.83 7.44
CA THR A 719 -29.82 0.63 8.88
C THR A 719 -28.57 0.02 9.53
N LEU A 720 -28.39 0.15 10.84
CA LEU A 720 -27.33 -0.55 11.56
C LEU A 720 -27.37 -2.08 11.33
N ARG A 721 -28.58 -2.66 11.22
CA ARG A 721 -28.71 -4.07 10.87
C ARG A 721 -28.22 -4.37 9.46
N GLY A 722 -28.50 -3.47 8.51
CA GLY A 722 -27.98 -3.57 7.14
C GLY A 722 -26.47 -3.57 7.07
N VAL A 723 -25.81 -2.68 7.81
CA VAL A 723 -24.35 -2.64 7.89
C VAL A 723 -23.78 -3.89 8.56
N LEU A 724 -24.39 -4.37 9.65
CA LEU A 724 -24.01 -5.64 10.27
C LEU A 724 -24.08 -6.81 9.29
N ASN A 725 -25.13 -6.87 8.48
CA ASN A 725 -25.28 -7.93 7.47
C ASN A 725 -24.15 -7.89 6.43
N LEU A 726 -23.62 -6.72 6.07
CA LEU A 726 -22.46 -6.62 5.20
C LEU A 726 -21.19 -7.22 5.86
N TYR A 727 -20.95 -6.95 7.13
CA TYR A 727 -19.83 -7.56 7.87
C TYR A 727 -19.98 -9.09 7.99
N LEU A 728 -21.19 -9.57 8.29
CA LEU A 728 -21.47 -11.01 8.35
C LEU A 728 -21.25 -11.67 6.99
N LEU A 729 -21.72 -11.04 5.91
CA LEU A 729 -21.50 -11.55 4.56
C LEU A 729 -20.01 -11.58 4.20
N ALA A 730 -19.25 -10.53 4.55
CA ALA A 730 -17.81 -10.49 4.31
C ALA A 730 -17.10 -11.65 5.03
N TRP A 731 -17.43 -11.89 6.29
CA TRP A 731 -16.91 -13.03 7.05
C TRP A 731 -17.29 -14.37 6.41
N GLU A 732 -18.56 -14.55 6.04
CA GLU A 732 -19.06 -15.80 5.40
C GLU A 732 -18.42 -16.08 4.05
N CYS A 733 -18.12 -15.01 3.27
CA CYS A 733 -17.41 -15.11 2.02
C CYS A 733 -15.89 -15.36 2.19
N GLY A 734 -15.39 -15.45 3.42
CA GLY A 734 -13.97 -15.67 3.69
C GLY A 734 -13.08 -14.46 3.45
N VAL A 735 -13.65 -13.25 3.47
CA VAL A 735 -12.89 -12.00 3.36
C VAL A 735 -12.07 -11.80 4.65
N LYS A 736 -10.77 -11.61 4.50
CA LYS A 736 -9.83 -11.49 5.62
C LYS A 736 -9.94 -10.15 6.34
N THR A 737 -10.14 -9.07 5.58
CA THR A 737 -10.13 -7.69 6.08
C THR A 737 -11.20 -6.84 5.42
N VAL A 738 -11.77 -5.90 6.19
CA VAL A 738 -12.58 -4.78 5.68
C VAL A 738 -11.88 -3.49 6.12
N TYR A 739 -11.65 -2.61 5.15
CA TYR A 739 -10.96 -1.34 5.34
C TYR A 739 -11.93 -0.25 5.81
N TYR A 740 -12.11 0.84 5.09
CA TYR A 740 -13.07 1.88 5.49
C TYR A 740 -14.53 1.50 5.23
N VAL A 741 -15.40 1.91 6.14
CA VAL A 741 -16.82 2.11 5.85
C VAL A 741 -17.01 3.58 5.48
N ARG A 742 -17.19 3.85 4.19
CA ARG A 742 -17.37 5.20 3.67
C ARG A 742 -18.85 5.57 3.70
N SER A 743 -19.23 6.54 4.53
CA SER A 743 -20.57 7.04 4.62
C SER A 743 -20.75 8.30 3.76
N GLN A 744 -21.83 8.37 2.99
CA GLN A 744 -22.14 9.54 2.17
C GLN A 744 -22.39 10.81 3.02
N ALA A 745 -22.73 10.67 4.30
CA ALA A 745 -22.97 11.78 5.22
C ALA A 745 -21.68 12.41 5.80
N LEU A 746 -20.53 11.73 5.63
CA LEU A 746 -19.23 12.18 6.09
C LEU A 746 -18.25 12.06 4.92
N GLU A 747 -17.69 13.17 4.49
CA GLU A 747 -16.43 13.14 3.75
C GLU A 747 -15.37 12.64 4.71
N VAL A 748 -15.07 11.35 4.64
CA VAL A 748 -13.93 10.78 5.37
C VAL A 748 -12.69 11.35 4.71
N GLU A 749 -11.94 12.18 5.43
CA GLU A 749 -10.61 12.58 5.00
C GLU A 749 -9.79 11.32 4.76
N GLU A 750 -9.42 11.11 3.50
CA GLU A 750 -8.52 10.01 3.15
C GLU A 750 -7.19 10.26 3.84
N CYS A 751 -6.69 9.24 4.53
CA CYS A 751 -5.31 9.26 4.97
C CYS A 751 -4.42 9.35 3.73
N GLU A 752 -3.82 10.52 3.47
CA GLU A 752 -2.89 10.70 2.32
C GLU A 752 -1.70 9.74 2.39
N SER A 753 -1.38 9.22 3.59
CA SER A 753 -0.32 8.21 3.76
C SER A 753 -0.76 6.80 3.35
N CYS A 754 -2.07 6.51 3.30
CA CYS A 754 -2.61 5.25 2.81
C CYS A 754 -2.65 5.15 1.28
N SER A 755 -2.31 6.23 0.59
CA SER A 755 -2.30 6.28 -0.86
C SER A 755 -0.95 5.81 -1.43
N SER A 756 -0.48 4.64 -1.01
CA SER A 756 0.67 3.96 -1.63
C SER A 756 0.28 3.22 -2.88
#